data_02bc4be836b470dc80e8ff196e23a702
#
_entry.id   02bc4be836b470dc80e8ff196e23a702
#
_cell.length_a   1.000
_cell.length_b   1.000
_cell.length_c   1.000
_cell.angle_alpha   90.00
_cell.angle_beta   90.00
_cell.angle_gamma   90.00
#
_symmetry.space_group_name_H-M   'P 1'
#
loop_
_entity.id
_entity.type
_entity.pdbx_description
1 polymer ?
#
loop_
_entity_poly.entity_id
_entity_poly.type
_entity_poly.pdbx_seq_one_letter_code
_entity_poly.pdbx_strand_id
1 'polypeptide(L)'
;MRLPWLAGCAIIAMLPLLWLPVLPGPCSLAGASALALALIRLHGRAVAGVAMTLLLVVWGVLSAHQALWPTRHLTGAIRQAEVILSETDGQTLHRGQMVRLRGRYLFPPVGVTLYGELAPAPACAGQHWLMTLRLRPVHGQLNDGGFDSQRYALAQHRPLSGGIVAASALDARCSLRARYLASLTRRLQTYPWRAVMLGLGMGERLSLPTEIKVLMQNTGTSHLMAISGLHIALAASLIMLLLRGVQYILPGRWIGWRLPLLAGLAGAVGYAWLTGMQPPALRTCLGLAVCCALRLSGQRWTAWQVWLCCLGAILVADPLAVLSQSLWLSAFAVAGLIFWFQWLPLPAGRWRWPWKTIIALVHLQAGVTLLLLPLQLLLFHGISLTSMAANLLAVPLVTLLAVPLILTAMLVHLSGPEIVESLLWLAADRVLAVLFWGLRRLPDGWLTLDARWLWISILPWLLVMGWRFQSWRHSPALCLSVLFLLTRPFSRQPPADEWRVTMLDVGQGLAMVIERHGKALLYDTGPAWPQGDSGQQVIIPWLRWHHLQLQGIMLSHEHQDHRGGLDSVLQAWPQAWVRSPLGWAHHLPCHRGERWQWQGLNFQALWPLPGSTAKGNNHSCVVRIDDGRSSILLTGDIERQAEQAMISRYWRHLTSTLIQVPHHGSNTSSSALLIRRVDGAAALASASRYNAWRMPSYKVVQRYRQRGYRWFATPQQGQITVVFSAEGWQIHSLRDQVLPRWYHQWFGAPADNG
;
A
#
# COMPACT_ATOMS: atom_id res chain seq x y z
N MET A 1 31.97 14.90 15.58
CA MET A 1 31.53 13.62 14.94
C MET A 1 31.55 13.76 13.43
N ARG A 2 31.85 12.68 12.66
CA ARG A 2 31.79 12.76 11.19
C ARG A 2 30.33 12.68 10.74
N LEU A 3 29.94 13.49 9.77
CA LEU A 3 28.56 13.60 9.27
C LEU A 3 27.93 12.26 8.88
N PRO A 4 28.62 11.30 8.18
CA PRO A 4 28.04 10.00 7.87
C PRO A 4 27.70 9.16 9.11
N TRP A 5 28.41 9.33 10.18
CA TRP A 5 28.14 8.65 11.43
C TRP A 5 26.85 9.18 12.10
N LEU A 6 26.64 10.50 12.09
CA LEU A 6 25.38 11.12 12.55
C LEU A 6 24.20 10.66 11.70
N ALA A 7 24.39 10.58 10.38
CA ALA A 7 23.38 10.05 9.48
C ALA A 7 23.03 8.58 9.77
N GLY A 8 24.04 7.75 10.08
CA GLY A 8 23.83 6.38 10.55
C GLY A 8 23.00 6.30 11.84
N CYS A 9 23.32 7.15 12.83
CA CYS A 9 22.53 7.27 14.05
C CYS A 9 21.07 7.64 13.77
N ALA A 10 20.83 8.55 12.82
CA ALA A 10 19.48 8.96 12.43
C ALA A 10 18.69 7.81 11.80
N ILE A 11 19.29 7.06 10.89
CA ILE A 11 18.66 5.90 10.27
C ILE A 11 18.28 4.86 11.33
N ILE A 12 19.24 4.48 12.19
CA ILE A 12 19.03 3.50 13.27
C ILE A 12 17.93 3.96 14.23
N ALA A 13 17.91 5.25 14.57
CA ALA A 13 16.93 5.81 15.50
C ALA A 13 15.48 5.75 14.96
N MET A 14 15.27 5.84 13.63
CA MET A 14 13.93 5.84 13.02
C MET A 14 13.41 4.43 12.70
N LEU A 15 14.28 3.43 12.54
CA LEU A 15 13.88 2.07 12.22
C LEU A 15 12.87 1.46 13.21
N PRO A 16 12.98 1.65 14.55
CA PRO A 16 12.01 1.09 15.48
C PRO A 16 10.56 1.51 15.21
N LEU A 17 10.30 2.66 14.60
CA LEU A 17 8.95 3.09 14.23
C LEU A 17 8.25 2.13 13.26
N LEU A 18 8.99 1.26 12.56
CA LEU A 18 8.41 0.22 11.69
C LEU A 18 7.79 -0.94 12.48
N TRP A 19 8.31 -1.24 13.67
CA TRP A 19 7.98 -2.49 14.38
C TRP A 19 7.39 -2.29 15.77
N LEU A 20 7.49 -1.09 16.36
CA LEU A 20 6.92 -0.83 17.69
C LEU A 20 5.43 -1.18 17.72
N PRO A 21 4.98 -2.01 18.67
CA PRO A 21 3.56 -2.33 18.83
C PRO A 21 2.77 -1.14 19.39
N VAL A 22 3.39 -0.38 20.29
CA VAL A 22 2.83 0.82 20.94
C VAL A 22 3.89 1.91 20.98
N LEU A 23 3.50 3.16 20.82
CA LEU A 23 4.43 4.28 20.99
C LEU A 23 4.77 4.49 22.47
N PRO A 24 6.06 4.71 22.82
CA PRO A 24 6.48 5.07 24.17
C PRO A 24 5.72 6.29 24.69
N GLY A 25 5.33 6.24 25.95
CA GLY A 25 4.60 7.32 26.62
C GLY A 25 5.50 8.49 27.04
N PRO A 26 4.91 9.61 27.57
CA PRO A 26 5.66 10.79 27.94
C PRO A 26 6.76 10.55 28.97
N CYS A 27 6.50 9.70 29.98
CA CYS A 27 7.49 9.38 31.01
C CYS A 27 8.71 8.67 30.45
N SER A 28 8.53 7.72 29.54
CA SER A 28 9.67 7.01 28.89
C SER A 28 10.45 7.95 27.98
N LEU A 29 9.79 8.89 27.29
CA LEU A 29 10.46 9.91 26.46
C LEU A 29 11.27 10.87 27.33
N ALA A 30 10.71 11.33 28.45
CA ALA A 30 11.42 12.18 29.41
C ALA A 30 12.65 11.47 29.98
N GLY A 31 12.52 10.20 30.37
CA GLY A 31 13.63 9.37 30.84
C GLY A 31 14.71 9.17 29.80
N ALA A 32 14.33 8.86 28.53
CA ALA A 32 15.28 8.74 27.43
C ALA A 32 16.01 10.07 27.13
N SER A 33 15.29 11.20 27.19
CA SER A 33 15.88 12.53 27.03
C SER A 33 16.87 12.85 28.15
N ALA A 34 16.49 12.60 29.41
CA ALA A 34 17.37 12.82 30.56
C ALA A 34 18.64 11.94 30.50
N LEU A 35 18.48 10.68 30.13
CA LEU A 35 19.62 9.76 29.90
C LEU A 35 20.53 10.27 28.77
N ALA A 36 19.97 10.69 27.66
CA ALA A 36 20.74 11.24 26.55
C ALA A 36 21.54 12.48 26.98
N LEU A 37 20.92 13.41 27.72
CA LEU A 37 21.58 14.60 28.25
C LEU A 37 22.68 14.26 29.28
N ALA A 38 22.47 13.25 30.12
CA ALA A 38 23.50 12.76 31.03
C ALA A 38 24.69 12.14 30.27
N LEU A 39 24.43 11.34 29.24
CA LEU A 39 25.44 10.74 28.37
C LEU A 39 26.28 11.77 27.60
N ILE A 40 25.70 12.90 27.19
CA ILE A 40 26.44 13.99 26.52
C ILE A 40 27.54 14.57 27.41
N ARG A 41 27.36 14.53 28.75
CA ARG A 41 28.37 14.99 29.70
C ARG A 41 29.56 14.03 29.85
N LEU A 42 29.37 12.78 29.43
CA LEU A 42 30.45 11.78 29.44
C LEU A 42 31.29 11.93 28.15
N HIS A 43 32.61 11.86 28.29
CA HIS A 43 33.50 11.99 27.15
C HIS A 43 33.62 10.66 26.40
N GLY A 44 33.49 10.72 25.04
CA GLY A 44 33.66 9.54 24.18
C GLY A 44 32.77 9.58 22.93
N ARG A 45 33.33 9.21 21.78
CA ARG A 45 32.58 9.22 20.50
C ARG A 45 31.42 8.24 20.47
N ALA A 46 31.61 7.06 21.07
CA ALA A 46 30.56 6.04 21.14
C ALA A 46 29.40 6.51 22.03
N VAL A 47 29.70 7.07 23.20
CA VAL A 47 28.70 7.60 24.15
C VAL A 47 27.91 8.73 23.53
N ALA A 48 28.57 9.66 22.86
CA ALA A 48 27.91 10.76 22.16
C ALA A 48 27.00 10.23 21.02
N GLY A 49 27.32 9.08 20.41
CA GLY A 49 26.47 8.43 19.43
C GLY A 49 25.21 7.82 20.01
N VAL A 50 25.35 7.15 21.13
CA VAL A 50 24.18 6.61 21.85
C VAL A 50 23.26 7.76 22.27
N ALA A 51 23.82 8.84 22.84
CA ALA A 51 23.06 10.01 23.23
C ALA A 51 22.29 10.63 22.03
N MET A 52 22.97 10.81 20.89
CA MET A 52 22.36 11.34 19.67
C MET A 52 21.24 10.41 19.16
N THR A 53 21.50 9.09 19.14
CA THR A 53 20.48 8.11 18.71
C THR A 53 19.25 8.17 19.60
N LEU A 54 19.42 8.26 20.94
CA LEU A 54 18.30 8.42 21.88
C LEU A 54 17.49 9.70 21.61
N LEU A 55 18.15 10.85 21.40
CA LEU A 55 17.46 12.10 21.07
C LEU A 55 16.68 12.00 19.76
N LEU A 56 17.26 11.34 18.76
CA LEU A 56 16.59 11.13 17.48
C LEU A 56 15.43 10.13 17.59
N VAL A 57 15.52 9.10 18.44
CA VAL A 57 14.37 8.23 18.77
C VAL A 57 13.26 9.05 19.41
N VAL A 58 13.58 9.91 20.37
CA VAL A 58 12.60 10.81 21.00
C VAL A 58 11.92 11.69 19.94
N TRP A 59 12.71 12.30 19.05
CA TRP A 59 12.19 13.11 17.92
C TRP A 59 11.25 12.29 17.03
N GLY A 60 11.62 11.07 16.64
CA GLY A 60 10.80 10.20 15.81
C GLY A 60 9.47 9.82 16.47
N VAL A 61 9.52 9.47 17.77
CA VAL A 61 8.31 9.12 18.54
C VAL A 61 7.40 10.34 18.76
N LEU A 62 7.97 11.52 19.04
CA LEU A 62 7.19 12.76 19.15
C LEU A 62 6.48 13.09 17.83
N SER A 63 7.18 12.94 16.70
CA SER A 63 6.59 13.14 15.37
C SER A 63 5.44 12.17 15.10
N ALA A 64 5.57 10.90 15.56
CA ALA A 64 4.49 9.91 15.45
C ALA A 64 3.29 10.29 16.35
N HIS A 65 3.51 10.72 17.59
CA HIS A 65 2.45 11.24 18.46
C HIS A 65 1.75 12.46 17.87
N GLN A 66 2.52 13.38 17.28
CA GLN A 66 1.97 14.56 16.60
C GLN A 66 1.07 14.17 15.42
N ALA A 67 1.47 13.18 14.61
CA ALA A 67 0.66 12.68 13.50
C ALA A 67 -0.62 11.97 13.96
N LEU A 68 -0.62 11.37 15.15
CA LEU A 68 -1.80 10.73 15.75
C LEU A 68 -2.71 11.69 16.53
N TRP A 69 -2.21 12.87 16.90
CA TRP A 69 -3.00 13.84 17.66
C TRP A 69 -4.35 14.18 17.01
N PRO A 70 -4.43 14.44 15.67
CA PRO A 70 -5.69 14.73 15.01
C PRO A 70 -6.71 13.58 15.10
N THR A 71 -6.24 12.34 15.06
CA THR A 71 -7.13 11.17 15.12
C THR A 71 -7.83 11.02 16.46
N ARG A 72 -7.22 11.53 17.53
CA ARG A 72 -7.78 11.48 18.89
C ARG A 72 -8.69 12.66 19.22
N HIS A 73 -8.36 13.85 18.68
CA HIS A 73 -8.99 15.11 19.12
C HIS A 73 -9.96 15.71 18.09
N LEU A 74 -9.85 15.34 16.80
CA LEU A 74 -10.64 15.94 15.74
C LEU A 74 -11.76 15.06 15.19
N THR A 75 -11.92 13.84 15.71
CA THR A 75 -12.91 12.86 15.25
C THR A 75 -14.10 12.76 16.22
N GLY A 76 -15.18 12.09 15.80
CA GLY A 76 -16.35 11.79 16.62
C GLY A 76 -17.46 12.84 16.62
N ALA A 77 -17.24 14.05 16.13
CA ALA A 77 -18.28 15.08 16.00
C ALA A 77 -18.18 15.79 14.66
N ILE A 78 -19.30 16.34 14.18
CA ILE A 78 -19.32 17.23 13.02
C ILE A 78 -18.60 18.53 13.40
N ARG A 79 -17.65 18.94 12.58
CA ARG A 79 -16.80 20.10 12.86
C ARG A 79 -16.72 21.01 11.64
N GLN A 80 -16.69 22.32 11.92
CA GLN A 80 -16.42 23.35 10.92
C GLN A 80 -14.92 23.60 10.86
N ALA A 81 -14.35 23.52 9.66
CA ALA A 81 -12.93 23.70 9.42
C ALA A 81 -12.66 24.47 8.12
N GLU A 82 -11.58 25.25 8.11
CA GLU A 82 -11.04 25.83 6.88
C GLU A 82 -10.04 24.84 6.26
N VAL A 83 -10.29 24.49 5.00
CA VAL A 83 -9.49 23.53 4.24
C VAL A 83 -8.96 24.17 2.97
N ILE A 84 -7.65 24.02 2.73
CA ILE A 84 -7.02 24.36 1.46
C ILE A 84 -6.93 23.10 0.64
N LEU A 85 -7.52 23.08 -0.55
CA LEU A 85 -7.44 21.94 -1.47
C LEU A 85 -6.03 21.84 -2.04
N SER A 86 -5.42 20.66 -1.93
CA SER A 86 -4.13 20.34 -2.54
C SER A 86 -4.28 19.55 -3.85
N GLU A 87 -5.30 18.70 -3.93
CA GLU A 87 -5.56 17.81 -5.06
C GLU A 87 -7.05 17.46 -5.12
N THR A 88 -7.62 17.33 -6.31
CA THR A 88 -9.03 16.98 -6.50
C THR A 88 -9.22 16.24 -7.82
N ASP A 89 -10.18 15.30 -7.87
CA ASP A 89 -10.64 14.68 -9.11
C ASP A 89 -11.68 15.53 -9.86
N GLY A 90 -12.05 16.68 -9.29
CA GLY A 90 -13.08 17.57 -9.80
C GLY A 90 -14.52 17.12 -9.53
N GLN A 91 -14.73 15.98 -8.89
CA GLN A 91 -16.04 15.39 -8.61
C GLN A 91 -16.27 15.17 -7.11
N THR A 92 -15.79 14.07 -6.59
CA THR A 92 -16.13 13.61 -5.23
C THR A 92 -14.95 13.38 -4.32
N LEU A 93 -13.74 13.24 -4.85
CA LEU A 93 -12.53 12.97 -4.08
C LEU A 93 -11.66 14.23 -4.01
N HIS A 94 -11.48 14.72 -2.80
CA HIS A 94 -10.66 15.90 -2.52
C HIS A 94 -9.61 15.59 -1.47
N ARG A 95 -8.40 16.06 -1.69
CA ARG A 95 -7.32 16.03 -0.72
C ARG A 95 -6.93 17.44 -0.36
N GLY A 96 -6.75 17.71 0.91
CA GLY A 96 -6.44 19.05 1.37
C GLY A 96 -5.74 19.06 2.72
N GLN A 97 -5.45 20.27 3.15
CA GLN A 97 -4.89 20.56 4.46
C GLN A 97 -5.86 21.41 5.26
N MET A 98 -6.23 20.92 6.42
CA MET A 98 -7.01 21.67 7.40
C MET A 98 -6.09 22.66 8.10
N VAL A 99 -6.33 23.96 7.89
CA VAL A 99 -5.48 25.04 8.40
C VAL A 99 -6.08 25.73 9.63
N ARG A 100 -7.43 25.74 9.73
CA ARG A 100 -8.15 26.27 10.91
C ARG A 100 -9.28 25.36 11.30
N LEU A 101 -9.55 25.32 12.63
CA LEU A 101 -10.67 24.62 13.20
C LEU A 101 -11.41 25.59 14.14
N ARG A 102 -12.70 25.84 13.89
CA ARG A 102 -13.49 26.80 14.66
C ARG A 102 -12.78 28.17 14.83
N GLY A 103 -12.16 28.67 13.75
CA GLY A 103 -11.43 29.94 13.75
C GLY A 103 -10.01 29.91 14.32
N ARG A 104 -9.57 28.82 15.00
CA ARG A 104 -8.21 28.70 15.55
C ARG A 104 -7.27 28.01 14.56
N TYR A 105 -6.07 28.54 14.37
CA TYR A 105 -5.05 27.93 13.53
C TYR A 105 -4.60 26.58 14.05
N LEU A 106 -4.41 25.63 13.14
CA LEU A 106 -3.77 24.35 13.39
C LEU A 106 -2.31 24.42 12.94
N PHE A 107 -1.40 24.08 13.82
CA PHE A 107 0.02 23.99 13.50
C PHE A 107 0.64 22.69 14.02
N PRO A 108 1.21 21.87 13.11
CA PRO A 108 1.14 21.99 11.65
C PRO A 108 -0.26 21.77 11.09
N PRO A 109 -0.53 22.20 9.83
CA PRO A 109 -1.79 21.88 9.16
C PRO A 109 -2.01 20.39 9.07
N VAL A 110 -3.25 19.94 9.17
CA VAL A 110 -3.61 18.51 9.21
C VAL A 110 -4.08 18.05 7.83
N GLY A 111 -3.39 17.08 7.25
CA GLY A 111 -3.78 16.46 5.99
C GLY A 111 -5.06 15.65 6.12
N VAL A 112 -5.99 15.82 5.17
CA VAL A 112 -7.27 15.16 5.13
C VAL A 112 -7.60 14.64 3.73
N THR A 113 -8.32 13.52 3.66
CA THR A 113 -8.96 13.02 2.45
C THR A 113 -10.47 13.14 2.60
N LEU A 114 -11.12 13.90 1.73
CA LEU A 114 -12.54 14.25 1.83
C LEU A 114 -13.32 13.67 0.67
N TYR A 115 -14.55 13.23 0.96
CA TYR A 115 -15.48 12.68 0.01
C TYR A 115 -16.77 13.50 0.02
N GLY A 116 -17.26 13.87 -1.15
CA GLY A 116 -18.48 14.63 -1.35
C GLY A 116 -18.32 15.65 -2.46
N GLU A 117 -19.42 16.17 -2.96
CA GLU A 117 -19.43 17.18 -4.02
C GLU A 117 -19.16 18.57 -3.47
N LEU A 118 -18.45 19.38 -4.23
CA LEU A 118 -18.22 20.80 -3.97
C LEU A 118 -18.95 21.62 -5.03
N ALA A 119 -19.89 22.43 -4.60
CA ALA A 119 -20.63 23.35 -5.47
C ALA A 119 -20.41 24.80 -5.05
N PRO A 120 -20.39 25.79 -5.99
CA PRO A 120 -20.45 25.62 -7.45
C PRO A 120 -19.11 25.22 -8.06
N ALA A 121 -19.17 24.31 -9.03
CA ALA A 121 -18.03 23.73 -9.74
C ALA A 121 -17.12 24.76 -10.46
N PRO A 122 -15.91 24.33 -10.93
CA PRO A 122 -15.21 23.11 -10.60
C PRO A 122 -14.21 23.30 -9.44
N ALA A 123 -14.14 22.30 -8.57
CA ALA A 123 -13.13 22.31 -7.51
C ALA A 123 -11.71 22.24 -8.09
N CYS A 124 -10.81 23.06 -7.60
CA CYS A 124 -9.41 23.07 -8.03
C CYS A 124 -8.45 23.23 -6.85
N ALA A 125 -7.22 22.77 -7.03
CA ALA A 125 -6.18 22.93 -6.02
C ALA A 125 -5.87 24.41 -5.74
N GLY A 126 -5.68 24.74 -4.48
CA GLY A 126 -5.41 26.08 -3.99
C GLY A 126 -6.63 26.84 -3.48
N GLN A 127 -7.83 26.38 -3.78
CA GLN A 127 -9.06 26.99 -3.24
C GLN A 127 -9.12 26.82 -1.72
N HIS A 128 -9.63 27.87 -1.04
CA HIS A 128 -9.92 27.86 0.37
C HIS A 128 -11.42 27.68 0.62
N TRP A 129 -11.78 26.70 1.40
CA TRP A 129 -13.15 26.34 1.70
C TRP A 129 -13.40 26.33 3.20
N LEU A 130 -14.53 26.86 3.61
CA LEU A 130 -15.10 26.61 4.92
C LEU A 130 -16.03 25.42 4.81
N MET A 131 -15.66 24.32 5.46
CA MET A 131 -16.38 23.04 5.32
C MET A 131 -16.89 22.57 6.67
N THR A 132 -18.10 22.05 6.67
CA THR A 132 -18.65 21.26 7.77
C THR A 132 -18.35 19.79 7.48
N LEU A 133 -17.50 19.17 8.30
CA LEU A 133 -16.90 17.87 8.04
C LEU A 133 -17.30 16.84 9.10
N ARG A 134 -17.58 15.62 8.68
CA ARG A 134 -17.67 14.44 9.54
C ARG A 134 -16.35 13.67 9.40
N LEU A 135 -15.41 13.95 10.32
CA LEU A 135 -14.06 13.39 10.29
C LEU A 135 -13.97 12.06 11.04
N ARG A 136 -13.17 11.16 10.51
CA ARG A 136 -12.84 9.86 11.09
C ARG A 136 -11.35 9.55 10.85
N PRO A 137 -10.68 8.81 11.75
CA PRO A 137 -9.34 8.31 11.48
C PRO A 137 -9.35 7.39 10.25
N VAL A 138 -8.26 7.40 9.48
CA VAL A 138 -8.07 6.39 8.45
C VAL A 138 -8.00 5.02 9.13
N HIS A 139 -8.77 4.07 8.64
CA HIS A 139 -8.78 2.69 9.08
C HIS A 139 -8.63 1.78 7.86
N GLY A 140 -7.60 0.95 7.86
CA GLY A 140 -7.31 0.04 6.75
C GLY A 140 -7.90 -1.35 7.00
N GLN A 141 -8.36 -1.97 5.94
CA GLN A 141 -8.53 -3.42 5.88
C GLN A 141 -7.14 -4.05 5.97
N LEU A 142 -6.93 -4.93 6.95
CA LEU A 142 -5.63 -5.51 7.21
C LEU A 142 -5.65 -7.03 7.00
N ASN A 143 -5.02 -7.45 5.91
CA ASN A 143 -4.83 -8.86 5.56
C ASN A 143 -3.34 -9.15 5.36
N ASP A 144 -2.92 -10.38 5.66
CA ASP A 144 -1.54 -10.80 5.45
C ASP A 144 -1.19 -10.73 3.95
N GLY A 145 -0.06 -10.11 3.64
CA GLY A 145 0.31 -9.81 2.27
C GLY A 145 -0.53 -8.71 1.59
N GLY A 146 -1.50 -8.09 2.27
CA GLY A 146 -2.36 -7.03 1.74
C GLY A 146 -1.74 -5.63 1.79
N PHE A 147 -2.37 -4.68 1.08
CA PHE A 147 -1.97 -3.26 1.12
C PHE A 147 -2.39 -2.61 2.44
N ASP A 148 -1.43 -2.06 3.17
CA ASP A 148 -1.65 -1.35 4.42
C ASP A 148 -1.97 0.14 4.18
N SER A 149 -3.25 0.43 4.00
CA SER A 149 -3.73 1.80 3.73
C SER A 149 -3.56 2.74 4.92
N GLN A 150 -3.57 2.23 6.16
CA GLN A 150 -3.39 3.00 7.38
C GLN A 150 -1.95 3.48 7.53
N ARG A 151 -0.98 2.59 7.33
CA ARG A 151 0.45 2.90 7.23
C ARG A 151 0.73 3.91 6.11
N TYR A 152 0.12 3.68 4.94
CA TYR A 152 0.28 4.58 3.79
C TYR A 152 -0.25 5.98 4.08
N ALA A 153 -1.43 6.11 4.68
CA ALA A 153 -2.02 7.41 5.00
C ALA A 153 -1.16 8.21 6.00
N LEU A 154 -0.61 7.55 7.03
CA LEU A 154 0.29 8.17 7.99
C LEU A 154 1.62 8.61 7.33
N ALA A 155 2.18 7.77 6.45
CA ALA A 155 3.37 8.14 5.66
C ALA A 155 3.14 9.32 4.71
N GLN A 156 1.88 9.62 4.37
CA GLN A 156 1.48 10.78 3.55
C GLN A 156 1.00 11.97 4.40
N HIS A 157 1.16 11.94 5.71
CA HIS A 157 0.65 12.95 6.65
C HIS A 157 -0.85 13.23 6.50
N ARG A 158 -1.65 12.22 6.14
CA ARG A 158 -3.11 12.28 5.98
C ARG A 158 -3.83 11.30 6.90
N PRO A 159 -3.76 11.50 8.23
CA PRO A 159 -4.31 10.56 9.20
C PRO A 159 -5.84 10.57 9.26
N LEU A 160 -6.49 11.55 8.64
CA LEU A 160 -7.94 11.71 8.67
C LEU A 160 -8.57 11.51 7.29
N SER A 161 -9.75 10.92 7.30
CA SER A 161 -10.69 10.92 6.18
C SER A 161 -12.05 11.43 6.64
N GLY A 162 -12.91 11.89 5.72
CA GLY A 162 -14.24 12.35 6.12
C GLY A 162 -15.17 12.65 4.97
N GLY A 163 -16.47 12.77 5.29
CA GLY A 163 -17.49 13.24 4.38
C GLY A 163 -17.73 14.74 4.55
N ILE A 164 -17.97 15.41 3.42
CA ILE A 164 -18.38 16.81 3.38
C ILE A 164 -19.89 16.84 3.62
N VAL A 165 -20.32 17.57 4.65
CA VAL A 165 -21.74 17.77 4.99
C VAL A 165 -22.25 19.06 4.34
N ALA A 166 -21.44 20.11 4.40
CA ALA A 166 -21.69 21.39 3.78
C ALA A 166 -20.35 22.07 3.48
N ALA A 167 -20.29 22.86 2.42
CA ALA A 167 -19.10 23.60 2.05
C ALA A 167 -19.47 24.96 1.49
N SER A 168 -18.68 25.98 1.79
CA SER A 168 -18.73 27.32 1.19
C SER A 168 -17.34 27.77 0.83
N ALA A 169 -17.17 28.33 -0.37
CA ALA A 169 -15.89 28.84 -0.81
C ALA A 169 -15.56 30.17 -0.11
N LEU A 170 -14.44 30.22 0.58
CA LEU A 170 -13.88 31.46 1.12
C LEU A 170 -13.04 32.20 0.06
N ASP A 171 -12.24 31.43 -0.68
CA ASP A 171 -11.51 31.92 -1.85
C ASP A 171 -11.61 30.85 -2.96
N ALA A 172 -12.31 31.21 -4.03
CA ALA A 172 -12.54 30.33 -5.18
C ALA A 172 -11.38 30.31 -6.19
N ARG A 173 -10.32 31.10 -5.95
CA ARG A 173 -9.19 31.20 -6.88
C ARG A 173 -8.36 29.91 -6.85
N CYS A 174 -8.17 29.36 -8.04
CA CYS A 174 -7.25 28.25 -8.23
C CYS A 174 -5.79 28.71 -8.07
N SER A 175 -4.95 27.84 -7.51
CA SER A 175 -3.50 28.10 -7.45
C SER A 175 -2.90 28.30 -8.84
N LEU A 176 -1.73 28.96 -8.91
CA LEU A 176 -0.98 29.12 -10.15
C LEU A 176 -0.76 27.77 -10.86
N ARG A 177 -0.38 26.76 -10.09
CA ARG A 177 -0.22 25.39 -10.59
C ARG A 177 -1.51 24.84 -11.21
N ALA A 178 -2.65 24.98 -10.54
CA ALA A 178 -3.92 24.47 -11.03
C ALA A 178 -4.39 25.20 -12.30
N ARG A 179 -4.20 26.51 -12.37
CA ARG A 179 -4.48 27.30 -13.57
C ARG A 179 -3.61 26.89 -14.75
N TYR A 180 -2.32 26.66 -14.49
CA TYR A 180 -1.38 26.17 -15.49
C TYR A 180 -1.75 24.74 -15.97
N LEU A 181 -2.08 23.84 -15.04
CA LEU A 181 -2.58 22.51 -15.38
C LEU A 181 -3.83 22.57 -16.26
N ALA A 182 -4.79 23.44 -15.92
CA ALA A 182 -6.02 23.63 -16.72
C ALA A 182 -5.73 24.16 -18.13
N SER A 183 -4.75 25.06 -18.29
CA SER A 183 -4.34 25.55 -19.61
C SER A 183 -3.72 24.43 -20.45
N LEU A 184 -2.81 23.63 -19.86
CA LEU A 184 -2.20 22.47 -20.51
C LEU A 184 -3.26 21.41 -20.88
N THR A 185 -4.20 21.14 -19.97
CA THR A 185 -5.27 20.16 -20.23
C THR A 185 -6.11 20.55 -21.45
N ARG A 186 -6.45 21.82 -21.59
CA ARG A 186 -7.16 22.35 -22.78
C ARG A 186 -6.31 22.22 -24.04
N ARG A 187 -5.01 22.56 -23.97
CA ARG A 187 -4.09 22.48 -25.10
C ARG A 187 -3.87 21.06 -25.59
N LEU A 188 -3.88 20.09 -24.67
CA LEU A 188 -3.60 18.68 -24.96
C LEU A 188 -4.85 17.86 -25.33
N GLN A 189 -6.04 18.44 -25.42
CA GLN A 189 -7.30 17.70 -25.64
C GLN A 189 -7.28 16.80 -26.88
N THR A 190 -6.60 17.22 -27.94
CA THR A 190 -6.54 16.51 -29.24
C THR A 190 -5.53 15.38 -29.26
N TYR A 191 -4.62 15.27 -28.27
CA TYR A 191 -3.57 14.28 -28.27
C TYR A 191 -4.01 12.99 -27.56
N PRO A 192 -3.84 11.81 -28.18
CA PRO A 192 -4.20 10.51 -27.61
C PRO A 192 -3.52 10.23 -26.26
N TRP A 193 -2.24 10.61 -26.12
CA TRP A 193 -1.44 10.33 -24.91
C TRP A 193 -1.44 11.47 -23.89
N ARG A 194 -2.43 12.37 -23.95
CA ARG A 194 -2.53 13.54 -23.06
C ARG A 194 -2.45 13.20 -21.58
N ALA A 195 -3.13 12.12 -21.13
CA ALA A 195 -3.12 11.71 -19.73
C ALA A 195 -1.72 11.30 -19.26
N VAL A 196 -0.95 10.64 -20.13
CA VAL A 196 0.44 10.24 -19.86
C VAL A 196 1.36 11.46 -19.84
N MET A 197 1.20 12.40 -20.78
CA MET A 197 1.98 13.65 -20.80
C MET A 197 1.75 14.49 -19.55
N LEU A 198 0.48 14.66 -19.12
CA LEU A 198 0.14 15.36 -17.88
C LEU A 198 0.69 14.61 -16.65
N GLY A 199 0.65 13.26 -16.67
CA GLY A 199 1.24 12.42 -15.63
C GLY A 199 2.75 12.63 -15.50
N LEU A 200 3.48 12.63 -16.61
CA LEU A 200 4.94 12.80 -16.64
C LEU A 200 5.37 14.25 -16.38
N GLY A 201 4.61 15.24 -16.89
CA GLY A 201 4.96 16.65 -16.75
C GLY A 201 4.53 17.30 -15.42
N MET A 202 3.28 17.03 -15.00
CA MET A 202 2.64 17.70 -13.86
C MET A 202 2.37 16.79 -12.67
N GLY A 203 2.60 15.46 -12.80
CA GLY A 203 2.28 14.48 -11.76
C GLY A 203 0.79 14.13 -11.64
N GLU A 204 -0.01 14.49 -12.63
CA GLU A 204 -1.44 14.21 -12.65
C GLU A 204 -1.68 12.74 -13.02
N ARG A 205 -2.18 11.94 -12.05
CA ARG A 205 -2.37 10.48 -12.22
C ARG A 205 -3.82 10.04 -12.12
N LEU A 206 -4.69 10.91 -11.62
CA LEU A 206 -6.10 10.55 -11.42
C LEU A 206 -6.79 10.29 -12.76
N SER A 207 -6.37 11.03 -13.82
CA SER A 207 -6.91 10.91 -15.18
C SER A 207 -6.35 9.75 -16.02
N LEU A 208 -5.40 8.95 -15.49
CA LEU A 208 -4.80 7.84 -16.23
C LEU A 208 -5.80 6.68 -16.42
N PRO A 209 -6.03 6.22 -17.68
CA PRO A 209 -6.89 5.06 -17.96
C PRO A 209 -6.39 3.79 -17.24
N THR A 210 -7.34 2.97 -16.80
CA THR A 210 -7.04 1.70 -16.10
C THR A 210 -6.24 0.74 -16.98
N GLU A 211 -6.53 0.66 -18.27
CA GLU A 211 -5.80 -0.18 -19.22
C GLU A 211 -4.30 0.16 -19.27
N ILE A 212 -3.94 1.45 -19.24
CA ILE A 212 -2.54 1.89 -19.22
C ILE A 212 -1.89 1.49 -17.90
N LYS A 213 -2.60 1.62 -16.77
CA LYS A 213 -2.08 1.21 -15.45
C LYS A 213 -1.79 -0.29 -15.42
N VAL A 214 -2.70 -1.11 -15.92
CA VAL A 214 -2.54 -2.57 -15.99
C VAL A 214 -1.39 -2.96 -16.93
N LEU A 215 -1.31 -2.37 -18.14
CA LEU A 215 -0.23 -2.63 -19.07
C LEU A 215 1.14 -2.31 -18.46
N MET A 216 1.25 -1.18 -17.77
CA MET A 216 2.50 -0.76 -17.13
C MET A 216 2.85 -1.64 -15.93
N GLN A 217 1.85 -2.16 -15.21
CA GLN A 217 2.08 -3.14 -14.15
C GLN A 217 2.59 -4.45 -14.73
N ASN A 218 1.94 -4.99 -15.77
CA ASN A 218 2.31 -6.25 -16.39
C ASN A 218 3.73 -6.21 -17.00
N THR A 219 4.13 -5.06 -17.53
CA THR A 219 5.47 -4.86 -18.09
C THR A 219 6.50 -4.35 -17.05
N GLY A 220 6.12 -4.14 -15.79
CA GLY A 220 7.03 -3.64 -14.74
C GLY A 220 7.49 -2.20 -14.93
N THR A 221 6.78 -1.39 -15.75
CA THR A 221 7.13 0.00 -16.07
C THR A 221 6.34 1.04 -15.27
N SER A 222 5.49 0.62 -14.32
CA SER A 222 4.62 1.50 -13.50
C SER A 222 5.39 2.62 -12.78
N HIS A 223 6.64 2.39 -12.41
CA HIS A 223 7.49 3.37 -11.73
C HIS A 223 7.82 4.59 -12.60
N LEU A 224 7.73 4.49 -13.94
CA LEU A 224 7.97 5.62 -14.87
C LEU A 224 6.86 6.67 -14.81
N MET A 225 5.62 6.28 -14.46
CA MET A 225 4.50 7.22 -14.28
C MET A 225 4.56 7.97 -12.94
N ALA A 226 5.34 7.46 -12.00
CA ALA A 226 5.65 8.22 -10.80
C ALA A 226 6.66 9.30 -11.15
N ILE A 227 6.43 10.56 -10.73
CA ILE A 227 7.50 11.55 -10.79
C ILE A 227 8.64 11.01 -9.94
N SER A 228 9.66 10.51 -10.64
CA SER A 228 10.80 9.85 -10.02
C SER A 228 11.88 10.87 -9.69
N GLY A 229 12.77 10.47 -8.78
CA GLY A 229 13.99 11.25 -8.54
C GLY A 229 14.79 11.54 -9.80
N LEU A 230 14.71 10.64 -10.80
CA LEU A 230 15.37 10.82 -12.09
C LEU A 230 14.80 12.00 -12.89
N HIS A 231 13.47 12.19 -12.89
CA HIS A 231 12.83 13.34 -13.56
C HIS A 231 13.23 14.67 -12.92
N ILE A 232 13.28 14.73 -11.57
CA ILE A 232 13.74 15.91 -10.82
C ILE A 232 15.22 16.18 -11.12
N ALA A 233 16.06 15.13 -11.10
CA ALA A 233 17.48 15.26 -11.42
C ALA A 233 17.72 15.67 -12.88
N LEU A 234 16.88 15.22 -13.82
CA LEU A 234 16.92 15.64 -15.22
C LEU A 234 16.57 17.13 -15.36
N ALA A 235 15.51 17.60 -14.70
CA ALA A 235 15.16 19.02 -14.71
C ALA A 235 16.30 19.87 -14.11
N ALA A 236 16.90 19.44 -12.99
CA ALA A 236 18.06 20.08 -12.41
C ALA A 236 19.25 20.13 -13.41
N SER A 237 19.51 19.01 -14.10
CA SER A 237 20.60 18.90 -15.07
C SER A 237 20.39 19.80 -16.30
N LEU A 238 19.15 19.90 -16.80
CA LEU A 238 18.80 20.78 -17.91
C LEU A 238 19.05 22.25 -17.55
N ILE A 239 18.59 22.71 -16.38
CA ILE A 239 18.82 24.07 -15.90
C ILE A 239 20.32 24.33 -15.71
N MET A 240 21.04 23.37 -15.13
CA MET A 240 22.49 23.48 -14.96
C MET A 240 23.22 23.60 -16.32
N LEU A 241 22.82 22.82 -17.32
CA LEU A 241 23.40 22.84 -18.67
C LEU A 241 23.06 24.16 -19.39
N LEU A 242 21.81 24.63 -19.29
CA LEU A 242 21.40 25.92 -19.86
C LEU A 242 22.23 27.05 -19.28
N LEU A 243 22.39 27.09 -17.95
CA LEU A 243 23.19 28.15 -17.33
C LEU A 243 24.68 28.05 -17.68
N ARG A 244 25.20 26.83 -17.84
CA ARG A 244 26.56 26.63 -18.38
C ARG A 244 26.68 27.16 -19.81
N GLY A 245 25.70 26.92 -20.67
CA GLY A 245 25.65 27.50 -22.01
C GLY A 245 25.67 29.02 -21.96
N VAL A 246 24.88 29.66 -21.07
CA VAL A 246 24.88 31.11 -20.88
C VAL A 246 26.24 31.61 -20.38
N GLN A 247 26.92 30.86 -19.52
CA GLN A 247 28.25 31.24 -19.02
C GLN A 247 29.30 31.38 -20.13
N TYR A 248 29.17 30.75 -21.29
CA TYR A 248 30.08 30.93 -22.43
C TYR A 248 30.00 32.35 -23.04
N ILE A 249 28.87 33.03 -22.82
CA ILE A 249 28.63 34.39 -23.36
C ILE A 249 28.93 35.48 -22.30
N LEU A 250 29.12 35.08 -21.03
CA LEU A 250 29.33 36.00 -19.91
C LEU A 250 30.81 36.28 -19.65
N PRO A 251 31.15 37.46 -19.04
CA PRO A 251 32.50 37.77 -18.61
C PRO A 251 33.06 36.69 -17.68
N GLY A 252 34.39 36.44 -17.77
CA GLY A 252 35.08 35.33 -17.06
C GLY A 252 34.86 35.28 -15.55
N ARG A 253 34.58 36.45 -14.91
CA ARG A 253 34.23 36.51 -13.47
C ARG A 253 32.96 35.77 -13.07
N TRP A 254 32.06 35.51 -14.02
CA TRP A 254 30.82 34.76 -13.83
C TRP A 254 30.92 33.27 -14.20
N ILE A 255 32.07 32.86 -14.75
CA ILE A 255 32.33 31.46 -15.15
C ILE A 255 32.76 30.67 -13.90
N GLY A 256 31.90 29.77 -13.43
CA GLY A 256 32.20 28.93 -12.28
C GLY A 256 31.23 27.78 -12.17
N TRP A 257 31.63 26.70 -11.49
CA TRP A 257 30.83 25.50 -11.32
C TRP A 257 29.74 25.65 -10.25
N ARG A 258 29.89 26.59 -9.30
CA ARG A 258 28.97 26.80 -8.16
C ARG A 258 27.61 27.30 -8.60
N LEU A 259 27.59 28.31 -9.46
CA LEU A 259 26.35 28.95 -9.92
C LEU A 259 25.45 28.00 -10.72
N PRO A 260 25.93 27.24 -11.73
CA PRO A 260 25.11 26.20 -12.37
C PRO A 260 24.60 25.13 -11.39
N LEU A 261 25.40 24.72 -10.42
CA LEU A 261 24.98 23.74 -9.42
C LEU A 261 23.79 24.24 -8.56
N LEU A 262 23.87 25.49 -8.07
CA LEU A 262 22.79 26.10 -7.29
C LEU A 262 21.55 26.38 -8.14
N ALA A 263 21.73 26.81 -9.39
CA ALA A 263 20.63 26.97 -10.33
C ALA A 263 19.93 25.65 -10.66
N GLY A 264 20.70 24.56 -10.80
CA GLY A 264 20.14 23.22 -10.95
C GLY A 264 19.29 22.79 -9.74
N LEU A 265 19.76 23.08 -8.51
CA LEU A 265 18.98 22.81 -7.30
C LEU A 265 17.69 23.66 -7.26
N ALA A 266 17.77 24.95 -7.60
CA ALA A 266 16.59 25.82 -7.68
C ALA A 266 15.59 25.32 -8.74
N GLY A 267 16.08 24.85 -9.90
CA GLY A 267 15.26 24.22 -10.93
C GLY A 267 14.58 22.93 -10.46
N ALA A 268 15.30 22.09 -9.69
CA ALA A 268 14.72 20.90 -9.08
C ALA A 268 13.58 21.24 -8.13
N VAL A 269 13.75 22.26 -7.27
CA VAL A 269 12.72 22.71 -6.32
C VAL A 269 11.53 23.31 -7.09
N GLY A 270 11.78 24.14 -8.11
CA GLY A 270 10.74 24.71 -8.97
C GLY A 270 9.91 23.64 -9.68
N TYR A 271 10.56 22.60 -10.23
CA TYR A 271 9.86 21.49 -10.86
C TYR A 271 9.11 20.64 -9.83
N ALA A 272 9.68 20.39 -8.66
CA ALA A 272 8.98 19.70 -7.58
C ALA A 272 7.71 20.46 -7.14
N TRP A 273 7.77 21.79 -7.07
CA TRP A 273 6.60 22.64 -6.81
C TRP A 273 5.56 22.51 -7.91
N LEU A 274 5.97 22.54 -9.17
CA LEU A 274 5.09 22.38 -10.32
C LEU A 274 4.37 21.02 -10.32
N THR A 275 5.04 19.98 -9.84
CA THR A 275 4.48 18.61 -9.73
C THR A 275 3.66 18.37 -8.45
N GLY A 276 3.41 19.41 -7.66
CA GLY A 276 2.57 19.39 -6.46
C GLY A 276 3.26 18.93 -5.19
N MET A 277 4.59 19.09 -5.10
CA MET A 277 5.38 18.79 -3.89
C MET A 277 5.15 17.37 -3.33
N GLN A 278 4.94 16.40 -4.21
CA GLN A 278 4.72 15.01 -3.81
C GLN A 278 5.90 14.49 -2.97
N PRO A 279 5.69 13.62 -1.96
CA PRO A 279 6.76 13.15 -1.08
C PRO A 279 8.01 12.60 -1.79
N PRO A 280 7.92 11.85 -2.92
CA PRO A 280 9.11 11.44 -3.66
C PRO A 280 9.91 12.62 -4.23
N ALA A 281 9.23 13.68 -4.71
CA ALA A 281 9.88 14.86 -5.25
C ALA A 281 10.60 15.66 -4.15
N LEU A 282 9.95 15.87 -3.01
CA LEU A 282 10.55 16.52 -1.84
C LEU A 282 11.81 15.82 -1.35
N ARG A 283 11.76 14.49 -1.24
CA ARG A 283 12.91 13.66 -0.85
C ARG A 283 14.08 13.81 -1.82
N THR A 284 13.79 13.87 -3.11
CA THR A 284 14.82 14.07 -4.13
C THR A 284 15.43 15.47 -4.05
N CYS A 285 14.61 16.52 -3.85
CA CYS A 285 15.11 17.87 -3.65
C CYS A 285 16.01 17.97 -2.40
N LEU A 286 15.59 17.34 -1.29
CA LEU A 286 16.41 17.30 -0.09
C LEU A 286 17.72 16.52 -0.31
N GLY A 287 17.67 15.37 -0.99
CA GLY A 287 18.86 14.62 -1.38
C GLY A 287 19.81 15.44 -2.27
N LEU A 288 19.28 16.14 -3.28
CA LEU A 288 20.08 17.05 -4.12
C LEU A 288 20.67 18.22 -3.31
N ALA A 289 19.92 18.79 -2.37
CA ALA A 289 20.42 19.85 -1.49
C ALA A 289 21.60 19.35 -0.63
N VAL A 290 21.48 18.15 -0.05
CA VAL A 290 22.56 17.48 0.69
C VAL A 290 23.77 17.23 -0.24
N CYS A 291 23.55 16.69 -1.43
CA CYS A 291 24.62 16.48 -2.42
C CYS A 291 25.33 17.78 -2.78
N CYS A 292 24.56 18.86 -3.01
CA CYS A 292 25.11 20.19 -3.28
C CYS A 292 25.94 20.71 -2.10
N ALA A 293 25.42 20.61 -0.88
CA ALA A 293 26.13 21.06 0.33
C ALA A 293 27.44 20.27 0.53
N LEU A 294 27.40 18.93 0.38
CA LEU A 294 28.60 18.10 0.47
C LEU A 294 29.62 18.44 -0.61
N ARG A 295 29.18 18.74 -1.84
CA ARG A 295 30.07 19.13 -2.93
C ARG A 295 30.67 20.52 -2.69
N LEU A 296 29.89 21.45 -2.15
CA LEU A 296 30.36 22.79 -1.81
C LEU A 296 31.34 22.81 -0.64
N SER A 297 31.30 21.80 0.25
CA SER A 297 32.24 21.65 1.37
C SER A 297 33.68 21.41 0.93
N GLY A 298 33.91 21.06 -0.34
CA GLY A 298 35.24 20.77 -0.89
C GLY A 298 35.86 19.47 -0.42
N GLN A 299 35.19 18.72 0.43
CA GLN A 299 35.65 17.42 0.94
C GLN A 299 35.35 16.31 -0.06
N ARG A 300 36.17 15.25 -0.03
CA ARG A 300 35.93 14.04 -0.84
C ARG A 300 35.00 13.10 -0.09
N TRP A 301 33.87 12.78 -0.69
CA TRP A 301 32.84 11.90 -0.15
C TRP A 301 32.70 10.64 -1.01
N THR A 302 32.64 9.47 -0.35
CA THR A 302 32.32 8.23 -1.06
C THR A 302 30.81 8.18 -1.39
N ALA A 303 30.43 7.41 -2.41
CA ALA A 303 29.02 7.24 -2.79
C ALA A 303 28.17 6.73 -1.59
N TRP A 304 28.68 5.82 -0.79
CA TRP A 304 28.02 5.32 0.43
C TRP A 304 27.83 6.40 1.50
N GLN A 305 28.82 7.27 1.68
CA GLN A 305 28.71 8.39 2.64
C GLN A 305 27.65 9.39 2.19
N VAL A 306 27.62 9.72 0.89
CA VAL A 306 26.58 10.59 0.32
C VAL A 306 25.21 9.97 0.49
N TRP A 307 25.05 8.68 0.15
CA TRP A 307 23.79 7.95 0.31
C TRP A 307 23.31 7.95 1.76
N LEU A 308 24.19 7.66 2.73
CA LEU A 308 23.87 7.71 4.17
C LEU A 308 23.41 9.10 4.59
N CYS A 309 24.15 10.15 4.18
CA CYS A 309 23.81 11.54 4.53
C CYS A 309 22.45 11.96 3.94
N CYS A 310 22.17 11.58 2.70
CA CYS A 310 20.86 11.86 2.08
C CYS A 310 19.72 11.15 2.81
N LEU A 311 19.87 9.84 3.08
CA LEU A 311 18.83 9.06 3.76
C LEU A 311 18.64 9.55 5.21
N GLY A 312 19.72 9.80 5.93
CA GLY A 312 19.67 10.33 7.29
C GLY A 312 19.00 11.69 7.36
N ALA A 313 19.33 12.60 6.44
CA ALA A 313 18.71 13.93 6.36
C ALA A 313 17.19 13.84 6.08
N ILE A 314 16.78 12.95 5.16
CA ILE A 314 15.37 12.73 4.87
C ILE A 314 14.62 12.24 6.13
N LEU A 315 15.18 11.27 6.86
CA LEU A 315 14.54 10.71 8.05
C LEU A 315 14.55 11.66 9.25
N VAL A 316 15.51 12.56 9.35
CA VAL A 316 15.50 13.63 10.37
C VAL A 316 14.47 14.69 10.04
N ALA A 317 14.35 15.09 8.76
CA ALA A 317 13.37 16.08 8.32
C ALA A 317 11.93 15.53 8.41
N ASP A 318 11.73 14.26 8.07
CA ASP A 318 10.45 13.57 8.12
C ASP A 318 10.61 12.14 8.69
N PRO A 319 10.50 11.98 10.02
CA PRO A 319 10.60 10.66 10.66
C PRO A 319 9.57 9.65 10.15
N LEU A 320 8.37 10.11 9.77
CA LEU A 320 7.30 9.23 9.25
C LEU A 320 7.57 8.74 7.84
N ALA A 321 8.52 9.33 7.12
CA ALA A 321 8.96 8.80 5.84
C ALA A 321 9.47 7.35 5.95
N VAL A 322 9.93 6.90 7.14
CA VAL A 322 10.30 5.50 7.41
C VAL A 322 9.16 4.53 7.12
N LEU A 323 7.89 4.94 7.28
CA LEU A 323 6.71 4.13 6.94
C LEU A 323 6.49 4.02 5.43
N SER A 324 7.09 4.90 4.62
CA SER A 324 6.86 5.00 3.18
C SER A 324 7.56 3.89 2.41
N GLN A 325 6.78 3.03 1.74
CA GLN A 325 7.32 2.01 0.84
C GLN A 325 8.15 2.62 -0.30
N SER A 326 7.74 3.77 -0.83
CA SER A 326 8.47 4.46 -1.90
C SER A 326 9.83 5.02 -1.44
N LEU A 327 10.01 5.34 -0.15
CA LEU A 327 11.33 5.70 0.38
C LEU A 327 12.28 4.49 0.28
N TRP A 328 11.83 3.33 0.74
CA TRP A 328 12.67 2.13 0.77
C TRP A 328 13.00 1.64 -0.64
N LEU A 329 12.03 1.66 -1.56
CA LEU A 329 12.30 1.34 -2.98
C LEU A 329 13.38 2.25 -3.57
N SER A 330 13.29 3.56 -3.34
CA SER A 330 14.29 4.52 -3.83
C SER A 330 15.65 4.35 -3.15
N ALA A 331 15.67 4.23 -1.84
CA ALA A 331 16.92 4.06 -1.08
C ALA A 331 17.64 2.75 -1.45
N PHE A 332 16.91 1.64 -1.55
CA PHE A 332 17.46 0.36 -1.96
C PHE A 332 17.91 0.34 -3.42
N ALA A 333 17.19 1.02 -4.32
CA ALA A 333 17.62 1.13 -5.73
C ALA A 333 18.99 1.82 -5.84
N VAL A 334 19.18 2.93 -5.12
CA VAL A 334 20.48 3.64 -5.14
C VAL A 334 21.56 2.82 -4.46
N ALA A 335 21.28 2.21 -3.31
CA ALA A 335 22.22 1.32 -2.62
C ALA A 335 22.62 0.12 -3.49
N GLY A 336 21.63 -0.51 -4.14
CA GLY A 336 21.85 -1.61 -5.08
C GLY A 336 22.72 -1.21 -6.25
N LEU A 337 22.50 -0.03 -6.84
CA LEU A 337 23.35 0.49 -7.92
C LEU A 337 24.78 0.76 -7.46
N ILE A 338 24.98 1.40 -6.28
CA ILE A 338 26.31 1.62 -5.72
C ILE A 338 27.03 0.28 -5.54
N PHE A 339 26.33 -0.69 -4.91
CA PHE A 339 26.84 -2.03 -4.69
C PHE A 339 27.20 -2.74 -6.01
N TRP A 340 26.27 -2.75 -6.99
CA TRP A 340 26.43 -3.41 -8.27
C TRP A 340 27.64 -2.90 -9.05
N PHE A 341 27.74 -1.57 -9.24
CA PHE A 341 28.83 -0.98 -10.00
C PHE A 341 30.19 -1.06 -9.31
N GLN A 342 30.24 -1.09 -7.98
CA GLN A 342 31.49 -1.26 -7.24
C GLN A 342 31.98 -2.71 -7.22
N TRP A 343 31.09 -3.69 -7.20
CA TRP A 343 31.44 -5.09 -7.02
C TRP A 343 31.45 -5.90 -8.32
N LEU A 344 30.68 -5.48 -9.30
CA LEU A 344 30.62 -6.03 -10.64
C LEU A 344 30.81 -4.92 -11.70
N PRO A 345 31.98 -4.26 -11.75
CA PRO A 345 32.23 -3.23 -12.75
C PRO A 345 32.28 -3.83 -14.17
N LEU A 346 31.81 -3.07 -15.14
CA LEU A 346 31.97 -3.45 -16.55
C LEU A 346 33.46 -3.44 -16.91
N PRO A 347 33.96 -4.45 -17.66
CA PRO A 347 35.35 -4.49 -18.14
C PRO A 347 35.65 -3.26 -19.00
N ALA A 348 36.73 -2.55 -18.67
CA ALA A 348 37.18 -1.40 -19.43
C ALA A 348 37.74 -1.84 -20.80
N GLY A 349 37.46 -1.10 -21.88
CA GLY A 349 38.16 -1.18 -23.13
C GLY A 349 37.71 -2.23 -24.16
N ARG A 350 36.81 -3.15 -23.82
CA ARG A 350 36.43 -4.26 -24.72
C ARG A 350 35.42 -3.90 -25.83
N TRP A 351 34.65 -2.85 -25.68
CA TRP A 351 33.50 -2.55 -26.53
C TRP A 351 33.58 -1.13 -27.13
N ARG A 352 33.26 -0.97 -28.42
CA ARG A 352 33.13 0.32 -29.10
C ARG A 352 31.67 0.80 -29.09
N TRP A 353 31.46 2.13 -29.22
CA TRP A 353 30.12 2.67 -29.45
C TRP A 353 29.51 2.11 -30.74
N PRO A 354 28.20 1.71 -30.82
CA PRO A 354 27.15 1.90 -29.76
C PRO A 354 27.05 0.73 -28.74
N TRP A 355 27.77 -0.40 -28.97
CA TRP A 355 27.65 -1.61 -28.14
C TRP A 355 28.00 -1.36 -26.67
N LYS A 356 28.96 -0.50 -26.40
CA LYS A 356 29.32 -0.11 -25.05
C LYS A 356 28.12 0.47 -24.27
N THR A 357 27.31 1.32 -24.91
CA THR A 357 26.12 1.94 -24.32
C THR A 357 25.03 0.90 -24.09
N ILE A 358 24.78 0.02 -25.05
CA ILE A 358 23.77 -1.04 -24.94
C ILE A 358 24.13 -1.98 -23.79
N ILE A 359 25.37 -2.45 -23.72
CA ILE A 359 25.85 -3.34 -22.65
C ILE A 359 25.78 -2.66 -21.30
N ALA A 360 26.12 -1.37 -21.21
CA ALA A 360 26.00 -0.60 -19.97
C ALA A 360 24.54 -0.48 -19.52
N LEU A 361 23.60 -0.27 -20.44
CA LEU A 361 22.15 -0.24 -20.13
C LEU A 361 21.63 -1.61 -19.68
N VAL A 362 22.03 -2.69 -20.38
CA VAL A 362 21.68 -4.06 -19.98
C VAL A 362 22.24 -4.38 -18.59
N HIS A 363 23.50 -4.03 -18.34
CA HIS A 363 24.15 -4.23 -17.05
C HIS A 363 23.48 -3.44 -15.92
N LEU A 364 23.15 -2.17 -16.16
CA LEU A 364 22.38 -1.34 -15.23
C LEU A 364 21.03 -1.98 -14.93
N GLN A 365 20.29 -2.38 -15.96
CA GLN A 365 18.95 -2.94 -15.81
C GLN A 365 18.98 -4.29 -15.10
N ALA A 366 19.96 -5.14 -15.39
CA ALA A 366 20.17 -6.40 -14.67
C ALA A 366 20.42 -6.17 -13.18
N GLY A 367 21.31 -5.23 -12.84
CA GLY A 367 21.60 -4.89 -11.45
C GLY A 367 20.37 -4.42 -10.69
N VAL A 368 19.61 -3.48 -11.25
CA VAL A 368 18.38 -2.98 -10.64
C VAL A 368 17.34 -4.10 -10.50
N THR A 369 17.09 -4.87 -11.56
CA THR A 369 16.07 -5.93 -11.52
C THR A 369 16.42 -7.01 -10.50
N LEU A 370 17.66 -7.49 -10.47
CA LEU A 370 18.08 -8.56 -9.58
C LEU A 370 18.17 -8.12 -8.11
N LEU A 371 18.73 -6.94 -7.85
CA LEU A 371 18.95 -6.49 -6.48
C LEU A 371 17.68 -5.92 -5.82
N LEU A 372 16.69 -5.49 -6.60
CA LEU A 372 15.38 -5.06 -6.06
C LEU A 372 14.39 -6.21 -5.85
N LEU A 373 14.68 -7.44 -6.29
CA LEU A 373 13.79 -8.59 -6.14
C LEU A 373 13.20 -8.76 -4.74
N PRO A 374 13.97 -8.74 -3.63
CA PRO A 374 13.42 -8.94 -2.30
C PRO A 374 12.35 -7.90 -1.95
N LEU A 375 12.62 -6.64 -2.30
CA LEU A 375 11.73 -5.54 -1.98
C LEU A 375 10.50 -5.52 -2.89
N GLN A 376 10.67 -5.87 -4.17
CA GLN A 376 9.55 -6.00 -5.11
C GLN A 376 8.58 -7.11 -4.67
N LEU A 377 9.09 -8.28 -4.30
CA LEU A 377 8.27 -9.38 -3.79
C LEU A 377 7.56 -9.01 -2.49
N LEU A 378 8.26 -8.36 -1.55
CA LEU A 378 7.67 -7.94 -0.28
C LEU A 378 6.53 -6.91 -0.46
N LEU A 379 6.64 -6.04 -1.46
CA LEU A 379 5.70 -4.92 -1.63
C LEU A 379 4.61 -5.20 -2.65
N PHE A 380 4.90 -5.98 -3.69
CA PHE A 380 3.97 -6.19 -4.81
C PHE A 380 3.54 -7.65 -5.00
N HIS A 381 4.12 -8.60 -4.23
CA HIS A 381 3.82 -10.04 -4.27
C HIS A 381 3.95 -10.64 -5.67
N GLY A 382 4.81 -10.07 -6.49
CA GLY A 382 5.04 -10.52 -7.85
C GLY A 382 6.17 -9.78 -8.53
N ILE A 383 6.56 -10.30 -9.67
CA ILE A 383 7.57 -9.71 -10.55
C ILE A 383 7.06 -9.73 -11.99
N SER A 384 7.54 -8.79 -12.79
CA SER A 384 7.31 -8.83 -14.23
C SER A 384 8.53 -9.45 -14.93
N LEU A 385 8.34 -10.58 -15.57
CA LEU A 385 9.39 -11.25 -16.35
C LEU A 385 9.81 -10.44 -17.56
N THR A 386 8.91 -9.65 -18.12
CA THR A 386 9.15 -8.77 -19.26
C THR A 386 9.78 -7.43 -18.86
N SER A 387 9.90 -7.14 -17.56
CA SER A 387 10.35 -5.85 -17.05
C SER A 387 11.74 -5.44 -17.54
N MET A 388 12.65 -6.38 -17.71
CA MET A 388 13.99 -6.09 -18.22
C MET A 388 13.95 -5.58 -19.67
N ALA A 389 13.22 -6.27 -20.55
CA ALA A 389 13.07 -5.87 -21.95
C ALA A 389 12.25 -4.57 -22.06
N ALA A 390 11.14 -4.48 -21.29
CA ALA A 390 10.30 -3.30 -21.27
C ALA A 390 11.07 -2.05 -20.82
N ASN A 391 11.87 -2.14 -19.77
CA ASN A 391 12.63 -1.01 -19.25
C ASN A 391 13.83 -0.65 -20.10
N LEU A 392 14.41 -1.61 -20.81
CA LEU A 392 15.48 -1.33 -21.78
C LEU A 392 14.98 -0.43 -22.92
N LEU A 393 13.69 -0.58 -23.30
CA LEU A 393 13.02 0.30 -24.26
C LEU A 393 12.47 1.58 -23.59
N ALA A 394 11.72 1.42 -22.49
CA ALA A 394 10.94 2.48 -21.92
C ALA A 394 11.79 3.55 -21.20
N VAL A 395 12.81 3.14 -20.45
CA VAL A 395 13.64 4.09 -19.69
C VAL A 395 14.35 5.08 -20.61
N PRO A 396 15.05 4.68 -21.69
CA PRO A 396 15.65 5.65 -22.62
C PRO A 396 14.62 6.54 -23.31
N LEU A 397 13.53 5.97 -23.84
CA LEU A 397 12.49 6.75 -24.54
C LEU A 397 11.84 7.79 -23.62
N VAL A 398 11.49 7.38 -22.40
CA VAL A 398 10.86 8.31 -21.46
C VAL A 398 11.86 9.35 -20.97
N THR A 399 13.04 8.93 -20.52
CA THR A 399 14.00 9.83 -19.87
C THR A 399 14.73 10.75 -20.84
N LEU A 400 15.13 10.25 -22.03
CA LEU A 400 15.94 11.03 -22.96
C LEU A 400 15.11 11.78 -24.00
N LEU A 401 13.88 11.34 -24.29
CA LEU A 401 13.04 11.94 -25.32
C LEU A 401 11.74 12.49 -24.76
N ALA A 402 10.84 11.66 -24.18
CA ALA A 402 9.51 12.11 -23.82
C ALA A 402 9.53 13.20 -22.75
N VAL A 403 10.23 12.99 -21.62
CA VAL A 403 10.28 13.98 -20.52
C VAL A 403 10.96 15.29 -20.93
N PRO A 404 12.12 15.32 -21.61
CA PRO A 404 12.69 16.56 -22.11
C PRO A 404 11.77 17.30 -23.09
N LEU A 405 11.10 16.60 -24.02
CA LEU A 405 10.15 17.22 -24.95
C LEU A 405 8.95 17.83 -24.19
N ILE A 406 8.38 17.08 -23.24
CA ILE A 406 7.26 17.55 -22.41
C ILE A 406 7.67 18.79 -21.61
N LEU A 407 8.81 18.74 -20.90
CA LEU A 407 9.28 19.88 -20.10
C LEU A 407 9.59 21.11 -20.95
N THR A 408 10.17 20.90 -22.14
CA THR A 408 10.45 22.00 -23.08
C THR A 408 9.14 22.57 -23.64
N ALA A 409 8.17 21.71 -24.01
CA ALA A 409 6.86 22.14 -24.46
C ALA A 409 6.10 22.94 -23.37
N MET A 410 6.18 22.47 -22.11
CA MET A 410 5.62 23.18 -20.96
C MET A 410 6.29 24.54 -20.77
N LEU A 411 7.58 24.68 -20.98
CA LEU A 411 8.28 25.96 -20.87
C LEU A 411 7.87 26.89 -22.02
N VAL A 412 7.81 26.39 -23.26
CA VAL A 412 7.37 27.16 -24.46
C VAL A 412 5.91 27.59 -24.32
N HIS A 413 5.05 26.79 -23.66
CA HIS A 413 3.64 27.13 -23.40
C HIS A 413 3.46 28.43 -22.60
N LEU A 414 4.47 28.87 -21.82
CA LEU A 414 4.38 30.12 -21.02
C LEU A 414 4.44 31.40 -21.86
N SER A 415 5.26 31.42 -22.90
CA SER A 415 5.50 32.65 -23.68
C SER A 415 6.09 32.40 -25.07
N GLY A 416 6.16 31.15 -25.52
CA GLY A 416 6.79 30.77 -26.78
C GLY A 416 5.85 30.79 -27.98
N PRO A 417 6.39 30.62 -29.20
CA PRO A 417 5.60 30.51 -30.42
C PRO A 417 4.71 29.26 -30.43
N GLU A 418 3.45 29.43 -30.76
CA GLU A 418 2.44 28.35 -30.76
C GLU A 418 2.82 27.16 -31.68
N ILE A 419 3.46 27.47 -32.82
CA ILE A 419 3.94 26.44 -33.75
C ILE A 419 4.99 25.54 -33.09
N VAL A 420 5.97 26.13 -32.39
CA VAL A 420 7.03 25.39 -31.72
C VAL A 420 6.45 24.52 -30.58
N GLU A 421 5.52 25.07 -29.81
CA GLU A 421 4.79 24.35 -28.77
C GLU A 421 4.06 23.11 -29.37
N SER A 422 3.30 23.30 -30.43
CA SER A 422 2.54 22.22 -31.10
C SER A 422 3.44 21.13 -31.65
N LEU A 423 4.59 21.48 -32.21
CA LEU A 423 5.57 20.52 -32.71
C LEU A 423 6.19 19.70 -31.58
N LEU A 424 6.49 20.33 -30.44
CA LEU A 424 7.04 19.64 -29.26
C LEU A 424 6.01 18.66 -28.67
N TRP A 425 4.74 19.08 -28.54
CA TRP A 425 3.67 18.19 -28.08
C TRP A 425 3.45 17.01 -29.05
N LEU A 426 3.44 17.28 -30.38
CA LEU A 426 3.33 16.23 -31.37
C LEU A 426 4.50 15.25 -31.29
N ALA A 427 5.72 15.74 -31.14
CA ALA A 427 6.90 14.88 -30.99
C ALA A 427 6.80 14.00 -29.73
N ALA A 428 6.39 14.59 -28.58
CA ALA A 428 6.18 13.85 -27.35
C ALA A 428 5.08 12.76 -27.51
N ASP A 429 3.97 13.09 -28.16
CA ASP A 429 2.89 12.15 -28.46
C ASP A 429 3.36 10.98 -29.31
N ARG A 430 4.16 11.23 -30.33
CA ARG A 430 4.74 10.18 -31.20
C ARG A 430 5.72 9.28 -30.45
N VAL A 431 6.58 9.85 -29.63
CA VAL A 431 7.49 9.06 -28.76
C VAL A 431 6.70 8.15 -27.83
N LEU A 432 5.65 8.65 -27.20
CA LEU A 432 4.77 7.85 -26.34
C LEU A 432 4.01 6.79 -27.14
N ALA A 433 3.53 7.11 -28.35
CA ALA A 433 2.89 6.14 -29.24
C ALA A 433 3.82 4.96 -29.55
N VAL A 434 5.08 5.23 -29.89
CA VAL A 434 6.10 4.19 -30.12
C VAL A 434 6.37 3.38 -28.87
N LEU A 435 6.48 4.03 -27.70
CA LEU A 435 6.66 3.36 -26.42
C LEU A 435 5.51 2.37 -26.14
N PHE A 436 4.26 2.84 -26.18
CA PHE A 436 3.12 2.00 -25.85
C PHE A 436 2.83 0.95 -26.92
N TRP A 437 3.16 1.22 -28.18
CA TRP A 437 3.16 0.22 -29.23
C TRP A 437 4.13 -0.93 -28.91
N GLY A 438 5.35 -0.60 -28.49
CA GLY A 438 6.34 -1.60 -28.08
C GLY A 438 5.91 -2.39 -26.84
N LEU A 439 5.39 -1.70 -25.80
CA LEU A 439 4.95 -2.36 -24.58
C LEU A 439 3.77 -3.32 -24.81
N ARG A 440 2.80 -2.97 -25.68
CA ARG A 440 1.66 -3.83 -26.03
C ARG A 440 2.05 -5.10 -26.79
N ARG A 441 3.24 -5.17 -27.37
CA ARG A 441 3.76 -6.36 -28.06
C ARG A 441 4.48 -7.34 -27.14
N LEU A 442 4.81 -6.91 -25.93
CA LEU A 442 5.35 -7.81 -24.94
C LEU A 442 4.23 -8.69 -24.37
N PRO A 443 4.50 -9.99 -24.14
CA PRO A 443 3.53 -10.85 -23.48
C PRO A 443 3.26 -10.37 -22.05
N ASP A 444 2.12 -10.76 -21.49
CA ASP A 444 1.83 -10.52 -20.07
C ASP A 444 2.90 -11.20 -19.22
N GLY A 445 3.72 -10.37 -18.60
CA GLY A 445 4.88 -10.85 -17.85
C GLY A 445 4.68 -10.89 -16.34
N TRP A 446 3.52 -10.50 -15.84
CA TRP A 446 3.29 -10.44 -14.40
C TRP A 446 3.16 -11.83 -13.79
N LEU A 447 4.15 -12.22 -12.99
CA LEU A 447 4.17 -13.46 -12.24
C LEU A 447 3.94 -13.17 -10.75
N THR A 448 2.82 -13.63 -10.24
CA THR A 448 2.56 -13.60 -8.79
C THR A 448 3.33 -14.72 -8.11
N LEU A 449 4.08 -14.39 -7.08
CA LEU A 449 4.90 -15.32 -6.32
C LEU A 449 4.43 -15.36 -4.88
N ASP A 450 4.50 -16.53 -4.26
CA ASP A 450 4.15 -16.71 -2.86
C ASP A 450 5.27 -16.27 -1.90
N ALA A 451 4.96 -16.20 -0.61
CA ALA A 451 5.87 -15.70 0.43
C ALA A 451 7.20 -16.47 0.52
N ARG A 452 7.23 -17.74 0.08
CA ARG A 452 8.45 -18.58 0.13
C ARG A 452 9.55 -18.04 -0.78
N TRP A 453 9.18 -17.39 -1.90
CA TRP A 453 10.13 -16.80 -2.84
C TRP A 453 10.91 -15.62 -2.27
N LEU A 454 10.46 -15.01 -1.15
CA LEU A 454 11.23 -13.96 -0.48
C LEU A 454 12.62 -14.46 -0.04
N TRP A 455 12.75 -15.71 0.35
CA TRP A 455 14.03 -16.28 0.75
C TRP A 455 14.98 -16.42 -0.44
N ILE A 456 14.49 -16.91 -1.58
CA ILE A 456 15.30 -17.04 -2.80
C ILE A 456 15.63 -15.69 -3.41
N SER A 457 14.77 -14.68 -3.25
CA SER A 457 15.00 -13.35 -3.82
C SER A 457 16.26 -12.65 -3.28
N ILE A 458 16.79 -13.10 -2.14
CA ILE A 458 18.05 -12.60 -1.55
C ILE A 458 19.28 -13.20 -2.28
N LEU A 459 19.09 -14.29 -3.03
CA LEU A 459 20.18 -15.02 -3.69
C LEU A 459 21.07 -14.14 -4.59
N PRO A 460 20.55 -13.20 -5.43
CA PRO A 460 21.40 -12.34 -6.23
C PRO A 460 22.42 -11.53 -5.41
N TRP A 461 22.03 -11.03 -4.26
CA TRP A 461 22.94 -10.34 -3.33
C TRP A 461 24.05 -11.26 -2.82
N LEU A 462 23.66 -12.47 -2.41
CA LEU A 462 24.60 -13.47 -1.89
C LEU A 462 25.54 -13.98 -2.98
N LEU A 463 25.07 -14.11 -4.21
CA LEU A 463 25.90 -14.51 -5.36
C LEU A 463 26.98 -13.45 -5.67
N VAL A 464 26.61 -12.17 -5.71
CA VAL A 464 27.59 -11.08 -5.90
C VAL A 464 28.62 -11.05 -4.77
N MET A 465 28.19 -11.20 -3.51
CA MET A 465 29.08 -11.28 -2.36
C MET A 465 29.99 -12.50 -2.45
N GLY A 466 29.41 -13.67 -2.71
CA GLY A 466 30.14 -14.94 -2.85
C GLY A 466 31.19 -14.89 -3.98
N TRP A 467 30.83 -14.29 -5.10
CA TRP A 467 31.74 -14.02 -6.20
C TRP A 467 32.90 -13.12 -5.77
N ARG A 468 32.60 -11.99 -5.14
CA ARG A 468 33.58 -10.98 -4.74
C ARG A 468 34.57 -11.50 -3.69
N PHE A 469 34.11 -12.29 -2.74
CA PHE A 469 34.94 -12.90 -1.69
C PHE A 469 35.46 -14.28 -2.04
N GLN A 470 35.16 -14.81 -3.21
CA GLN A 470 35.50 -16.18 -3.63
C GLN A 470 35.05 -17.24 -2.60
N SER A 471 33.94 -17.00 -1.91
CA SER A 471 33.44 -17.84 -0.80
C SER A 471 33.20 -19.29 -1.25
N TRP A 472 32.85 -19.51 -2.52
CA TRP A 472 32.70 -20.84 -3.11
C TRP A 472 34.00 -21.65 -3.16
N ARG A 473 35.18 -20.97 -3.15
CA ARG A 473 36.52 -21.62 -3.08
C ARG A 473 36.97 -21.86 -1.65
N HIS A 474 36.72 -20.88 -0.77
CA HIS A 474 37.23 -20.93 0.59
C HIS A 474 36.30 -21.62 1.58
N SER A 475 35.02 -21.62 1.34
CA SER A 475 33.98 -22.16 2.22
C SER A 475 32.79 -22.74 1.46
N PRO A 476 33.00 -23.82 0.64
CA PRO A 476 31.91 -24.42 -0.13
C PRO A 476 30.77 -24.95 0.75
N ALA A 477 31.09 -25.48 1.93
CA ALA A 477 30.09 -25.94 2.89
C ALA A 477 29.18 -24.82 3.36
N LEU A 478 29.71 -23.60 3.59
CA LEU A 478 28.90 -22.43 3.93
C LEU A 478 27.93 -22.08 2.78
N CYS A 479 28.42 -22.09 1.54
CA CYS A 479 27.58 -21.80 0.37
C CYS A 479 26.45 -22.81 0.23
N LEU A 480 26.73 -24.10 0.41
CA LEU A 480 25.71 -25.16 0.39
C LEU A 480 24.72 -25.04 1.56
N SER A 481 25.18 -24.70 2.76
CA SER A 481 24.31 -24.47 3.91
C SER A 481 23.37 -23.29 3.70
N VAL A 482 23.88 -22.19 3.13
CA VAL A 482 23.05 -21.02 2.78
C VAL A 482 22.00 -21.40 1.73
N LEU A 483 22.40 -22.11 0.67
CA LEU A 483 21.46 -22.57 -0.36
C LEU A 483 20.38 -23.49 0.21
N PHE A 484 20.78 -24.43 1.08
CA PHE A 484 19.84 -25.32 1.79
C PHE A 484 18.85 -24.51 2.65
N LEU A 485 19.33 -23.54 3.41
CA LEU A 485 18.46 -22.67 4.23
C LEU A 485 17.48 -21.86 3.38
N LEU A 486 17.90 -21.35 2.24
CA LEU A 486 17.03 -20.58 1.32
C LEU A 486 15.96 -21.47 0.66
N THR A 487 16.23 -22.75 0.46
CA THR A 487 15.26 -23.69 -0.14
C THR A 487 14.35 -24.36 0.89
N ARG A 488 14.70 -24.35 2.17
CA ARG A 488 13.94 -25.00 3.24
C ARG A 488 12.45 -24.59 3.31
N PRO A 489 12.04 -23.33 3.08
CA PRO A 489 10.62 -22.95 3.10
C PRO A 489 9.76 -23.68 2.07
N PHE A 490 10.35 -24.17 0.95
CA PHE A 490 9.64 -24.91 -0.10
C PHE A 490 9.36 -26.37 0.29
N SER A 491 10.17 -26.94 1.18
CA SER A 491 9.98 -28.31 1.67
C SER A 491 9.08 -28.40 2.90
N ARG A 492 8.72 -27.27 3.51
CA ARG A 492 7.91 -27.24 4.72
C ARG A 492 6.43 -27.42 4.36
N GLN A 493 5.88 -28.57 4.71
CA GLN A 493 4.44 -28.83 4.57
C GLN A 493 3.75 -28.62 5.93
N PRO A 494 2.51 -28.07 5.94
CA PRO A 494 1.70 -28.06 7.15
C PRO A 494 1.47 -29.46 7.67
N PRO A 495 1.29 -29.68 8.98
CA PRO A 495 0.90 -30.97 9.53
C PRO A 495 -0.35 -31.51 8.82
N ALA A 496 -0.40 -32.82 8.56
CA ALA A 496 -1.48 -33.43 7.79
C ALA A 496 -2.85 -33.37 8.48
N ASP A 497 -2.87 -33.24 9.80
CA ASP A 497 -4.07 -33.14 10.64
C ASP A 497 -4.53 -31.69 10.84
N GLU A 498 -3.76 -30.70 10.37
CA GLU A 498 -4.08 -29.28 10.50
C GLU A 498 -4.99 -28.80 9.37
N TRP A 499 -6.03 -28.04 9.75
CA TRP A 499 -6.81 -27.24 8.82
C TRP A 499 -7.05 -25.85 9.40
N ARG A 500 -7.34 -24.88 8.52
CA ARG A 500 -7.47 -23.49 8.93
C ARG A 500 -8.74 -22.87 8.34
N VAL A 501 -9.30 -21.93 9.10
CA VAL A 501 -10.37 -21.05 8.62
C VAL A 501 -9.93 -19.62 8.83
N THR A 502 -9.84 -18.88 7.74
CA THR A 502 -9.43 -17.46 7.78
C THR A 502 -10.58 -16.58 7.34
N MET A 503 -11.04 -15.70 8.24
CA MET A 503 -11.94 -14.61 7.93
C MET A 503 -11.11 -13.43 7.45
N LEU A 504 -11.24 -13.09 6.17
CA LEU A 504 -10.54 -11.95 5.56
C LEU A 504 -11.21 -10.63 5.97
N ASP A 505 -10.41 -9.60 6.19
CA ASP A 505 -10.91 -8.24 6.40
C ASP A 505 -11.24 -7.61 5.03
N VAL A 506 -12.48 -7.80 4.59
CA VAL A 506 -13.01 -7.24 3.33
C VAL A 506 -13.83 -5.96 3.55
N GLY A 507 -13.84 -5.44 4.77
CA GLY A 507 -14.70 -4.33 5.17
C GLY A 507 -16.13 -4.77 5.45
N GLN A 508 -17.13 -4.08 4.88
CA GLN A 508 -18.53 -4.50 5.01
C GLN A 508 -18.81 -5.59 3.99
N GLY A 509 -19.01 -6.81 4.47
CA GLY A 509 -19.23 -8.02 3.67
C GLY A 509 -18.56 -9.24 4.33
N LEU A 510 -18.56 -10.36 3.64
CA LEU A 510 -18.01 -11.60 4.15
C LEU A 510 -17.14 -12.30 3.10
N ALA A 511 -15.98 -12.77 3.51
CA ALA A 511 -15.15 -13.69 2.76
C ALA A 511 -14.36 -14.55 3.75
N MET A 512 -14.54 -15.86 3.69
CA MET A 512 -13.81 -16.80 4.54
C MET A 512 -13.12 -17.84 3.66
N VAL A 513 -11.91 -18.19 4.03
CA VAL A 513 -11.10 -19.22 3.38
C VAL A 513 -11.01 -20.42 4.29
N ILE A 514 -11.36 -21.58 3.80
CA ILE A 514 -11.17 -22.88 4.46
C ILE A 514 -9.98 -23.55 3.77
N GLU A 515 -8.93 -23.84 4.51
CA GLU A 515 -7.65 -24.33 3.99
C GLU A 515 -7.31 -25.70 4.59
N ARG A 516 -6.92 -26.64 3.74
CA ARG A 516 -6.30 -27.91 4.13
C ARG A 516 -5.44 -28.47 3.00
N HIS A 517 -4.25 -29.02 3.31
CA HIS A 517 -3.32 -29.64 2.36
C HIS A 517 -2.96 -28.75 1.15
N GLY A 518 -2.79 -27.42 1.35
CA GLY A 518 -2.48 -26.47 0.28
C GLY A 518 -3.63 -26.18 -0.70
N LYS A 519 -4.83 -26.65 -0.40
CA LYS A 519 -6.06 -26.38 -1.16
C LYS A 519 -6.98 -25.50 -0.35
N ALA A 520 -7.85 -24.76 -1.04
CA ALA A 520 -8.77 -23.81 -0.41
C ALA A 520 -10.20 -23.98 -0.94
N LEU A 521 -11.16 -23.72 -0.06
CA LEU A 521 -12.53 -23.37 -0.39
C LEU A 521 -12.83 -21.96 0.10
N LEU A 522 -13.67 -21.23 -0.62
CA LEU A 522 -14.21 -19.95 -0.18
C LEU A 522 -15.64 -20.11 0.35
N TYR A 523 -15.98 -19.37 1.38
CA TYR A 523 -17.34 -19.07 1.77
C TYR A 523 -17.55 -17.58 1.67
N ASP A 524 -18.34 -17.17 0.67
CA ASP A 524 -18.53 -15.83 0.16
C ASP A 524 -17.27 -15.18 -0.43
N THR A 525 -17.45 -14.11 -1.19
CA THR A 525 -16.41 -13.44 -1.96
C THR A 525 -16.33 -11.92 -1.69
N GLY A 526 -17.01 -11.45 -0.63
CA GLY A 526 -16.99 -10.06 -0.19
C GLY A 526 -17.64 -9.06 -1.17
N PRO A 527 -17.46 -7.77 -0.91
CA PRO A 527 -18.13 -6.69 -1.64
C PRO A 527 -17.52 -6.37 -3.01
N ALA A 528 -18.34 -5.72 -3.86
CA ALA A 528 -17.89 -4.99 -5.03
C ALA A 528 -18.28 -3.51 -4.94
N TRP A 529 -17.53 -2.68 -5.65
CA TRP A 529 -17.75 -1.24 -5.80
C TRP A 529 -17.43 -0.80 -7.24
N PRO A 530 -17.82 0.42 -7.68
CA PRO A 530 -17.73 0.82 -9.11
C PRO A 530 -16.34 0.69 -9.75
N GLN A 531 -15.27 0.63 -8.96
CA GLN A 531 -13.88 0.63 -9.46
C GLN A 531 -13.12 -0.67 -9.16
N GLY A 532 -13.79 -1.72 -8.67
CA GLY A 532 -13.18 -2.99 -8.32
C GLY A 532 -14.00 -3.83 -7.35
N ASP A 533 -13.44 -4.90 -6.88
CA ASP A 533 -14.07 -5.83 -5.96
C ASP A 533 -13.04 -6.46 -5.00
N SER A 534 -13.54 -7.12 -3.96
CA SER A 534 -12.72 -7.82 -2.97
C SER A 534 -12.02 -9.06 -3.52
N GLY A 535 -12.56 -9.67 -4.58
CA GLY A 535 -11.90 -10.77 -5.28
C GLY A 535 -10.55 -10.33 -5.81
N GLN A 536 -10.52 -9.26 -6.59
CA GLN A 536 -9.32 -8.69 -7.19
C GLN A 536 -8.34 -8.12 -6.16
N GLN A 537 -8.86 -7.38 -5.16
CA GLN A 537 -7.98 -6.59 -4.27
C GLN A 537 -7.53 -7.35 -3.02
N VAL A 538 -8.29 -8.36 -2.57
CA VAL A 538 -8.02 -9.07 -1.31
C VAL A 538 -7.86 -10.57 -1.53
N ILE A 539 -8.87 -11.25 -2.09
CA ILE A 539 -8.96 -12.70 -2.08
C ILE A 539 -7.90 -13.34 -2.99
N ILE A 540 -7.83 -12.90 -4.27
CA ILE A 540 -6.87 -13.45 -5.24
C ILE A 540 -5.42 -13.21 -4.80
N PRO A 541 -5.02 -11.99 -4.39
CA PRO A 541 -3.68 -11.76 -3.87
C PRO A 541 -3.36 -12.61 -2.63
N TRP A 542 -4.31 -12.74 -1.72
CA TRP A 542 -4.13 -13.51 -0.49
C TRP A 542 -3.94 -15.01 -0.77
N LEU A 543 -4.81 -15.61 -1.58
CA LEU A 543 -4.69 -17.05 -1.96
C LEU A 543 -3.36 -17.33 -2.65
N ARG A 544 -2.93 -16.47 -3.56
CA ARG A 544 -1.64 -16.61 -4.26
C ARG A 544 -0.45 -16.44 -3.33
N TRP A 545 -0.51 -15.48 -2.40
CA TRP A 545 0.54 -15.25 -1.41
C TRP A 545 0.74 -16.44 -0.48
N HIS A 546 -0.35 -17.11 -0.11
CA HIS A 546 -0.33 -18.33 0.71
C HIS A 546 -0.14 -19.63 -0.10
N HIS A 547 0.07 -19.54 -1.41
CA HIS A 547 0.26 -20.68 -2.30
C HIS A 547 -0.91 -21.68 -2.26
N LEU A 548 -2.14 -21.21 -2.22
CA LEU A 548 -3.34 -22.01 -2.12
C LEU A 548 -4.00 -22.19 -3.48
N GLN A 549 -4.44 -23.43 -3.75
CA GLN A 549 -5.22 -23.76 -4.93
C GLN A 549 -6.71 -23.74 -4.58
N LEU A 550 -7.44 -22.80 -5.16
CA LEU A 550 -8.88 -22.72 -4.97
C LEU A 550 -9.57 -23.85 -5.73
N GLN A 551 -10.39 -24.64 -5.02
CA GLN A 551 -11.16 -25.75 -5.59
C GLN A 551 -12.65 -25.46 -5.69
N GLY A 552 -13.20 -24.60 -4.83
CA GLY A 552 -14.62 -24.30 -4.85
C GLY A 552 -14.99 -23.07 -4.03
N ILE A 553 -16.19 -22.56 -4.30
CA ILE A 553 -16.78 -21.39 -3.69
C ILE A 553 -18.18 -21.75 -3.20
N MET A 554 -18.48 -21.48 -1.97
CA MET A 554 -19.83 -21.55 -1.38
C MET A 554 -20.35 -20.13 -1.24
N LEU A 555 -21.43 -19.78 -1.91
CA LEU A 555 -22.12 -18.51 -1.72
C LEU A 555 -23.25 -18.66 -0.74
N SER A 556 -23.31 -17.78 0.24
CA SER A 556 -24.40 -17.75 1.20
C SER A 556 -25.70 -17.28 0.52
N HIS A 557 -25.70 -16.12 -0.12
CA HIS A 557 -26.87 -15.55 -0.79
C HIS A 557 -26.46 -14.52 -1.88
N GLU A 558 -27.45 -13.84 -2.48
CA GLU A 558 -27.24 -13.01 -3.69
C GLU A 558 -26.75 -11.57 -3.45
N HIS A 559 -26.62 -11.08 -2.22
CA HIS A 559 -26.22 -9.69 -1.96
C HIS A 559 -24.78 -9.40 -2.38
N GLN A 560 -24.54 -8.16 -2.81
CA GLN A 560 -23.25 -7.73 -3.38
C GLN A 560 -22.09 -7.77 -2.38
N ASP A 561 -22.35 -7.63 -1.09
CA ASP A 561 -21.35 -7.71 -0.03
C ASP A 561 -20.92 -9.16 0.29
N HIS A 562 -21.55 -10.16 -0.37
CA HIS A 562 -21.21 -11.59 -0.28
C HIS A 562 -20.71 -12.16 -1.61
N ARG A 563 -21.31 -11.76 -2.73
CA ARG A 563 -20.96 -12.30 -4.06
C ARG A 563 -20.14 -11.33 -4.93
N GLY A 564 -19.84 -10.13 -4.44
CA GLY A 564 -19.24 -9.06 -5.24
C GLY A 564 -17.94 -9.42 -5.94
N GLY A 565 -17.09 -10.24 -5.31
CA GLY A 565 -15.83 -10.70 -5.89
C GLY A 565 -15.91 -11.98 -6.72
N LEU A 566 -17.12 -12.59 -6.90
CA LEU A 566 -17.27 -13.89 -7.53
C LEU A 566 -16.69 -13.96 -8.93
N ASP A 567 -17.05 -13.01 -9.79
CA ASP A 567 -16.64 -13.01 -11.20
C ASP A 567 -15.11 -12.91 -11.34
N SER A 568 -14.48 -12.06 -10.56
CA SER A 568 -13.02 -11.92 -10.53
C SER A 568 -12.32 -13.21 -10.05
N VAL A 569 -12.87 -13.86 -9.02
CA VAL A 569 -12.30 -15.09 -8.50
C VAL A 569 -12.47 -16.24 -9.50
N LEU A 570 -13.63 -16.36 -10.15
CA LEU A 570 -13.86 -17.38 -11.19
C LEU A 570 -13.01 -17.13 -12.45
N GLN A 571 -12.75 -15.88 -12.80
CA GLN A 571 -11.81 -15.57 -13.88
C GLN A 571 -10.39 -16.05 -13.55
N ALA A 572 -9.97 -15.98 -12.27
CA ALA A 572 -8.66 -16.44 -11.84
C ALA A 572 -8.59 -17.99 -11.67
N TRP A 573 -9.70 -18.63 -11.32
CA TRP A 573 -9.84 -20.10 -11.17
C TRP A 573 -11.11 -20.61 -11.85
N PRO A 574 -11.14 -20.71 -13.19
CA PRO A 574 -12.33 -21.11 -13.95
C PRO A 574 -12.84 -22.54 -13.63
N GLN A 575 -11.97 -23.39 -13.08
CA GLN A 575 -12.30 -24.76 -12.69
C GLN A 575 -12.91 -24.88 -11.27
N ALA A 576 -12.96 -23.78 -10.51
CA ALA A 576 -13.55 -23.82 -9.18
C ALA A 576 -15.07 -24.04 -9.28
N TRP A 577 -15.56 -25.07 -8.58
CA TRP A 577 -17.01 -25.28 -8.52
C TRP A 577 -17.66 -24.20 -7.62
N VAL A 578 -18.92 -23.87 -7.94
CA VAL A 578 -19.71 -22.97 -7.11
C VAL A 578 -20.90 -23.72 -6.54
N ARG A 579 -21.14 -23.56 -5.24
CA ARG A 579 -22.31 -24.08 -4.54
C ARG A 579 -23.11 -22.93 -3.94
N SER A 580 -24.41 -22.89 -4.15
CA SER A 580 -25.27 -21.82 -3.63
C SER A 580 -26.72 -22.27 -3.48
N PRO A 581 -27.56 -21.55 -2.72
CA PRO A 581 -28.99 -21.80 -2.66
C PRO A 581 -29.75 -21.17 -3.83
N LEU A 582 -29.08 -20.44 -4.73
CA LEU A 582 -29.68 -19.51 -5.70
C LEU A 582 -30.32 -20.20 -6.93
N GLY A 583 -30.00 -21.46 -7.16
CA GLY A 583 -30.49 -22.17 -8.35
C GLY A 583 -29.94 -21.66 -9.68
N TRP A 584 -28.81 -20.92 -9.66
CA TRP A 584 -28.17 -20.41 -10.88
C TRP A 584 -27.55 -21.55 -11.70
N ALA A 585 -27.51 -21.38 -13.01
CA ALA A 585 -26.86 -22.32 -13.90
C ALA A 585 -25.41 -22.62 -13.45
N HIS A 586 -25.03 -23.88 -13.49
CA HIS A 586 -23.70 -24.38 -13.07
C HIS A 586 -23.39 -24.28 -11.57
N HIS A 587 -24.33 -23.82 -10.73
CA HIS A 587 -24.16 -23.86 -9.29
C HIS A 587 -24.67 -25.21 -8.72
N LEU A 588 -23.85 -25.85 -7.92
CA LEU A 588 -24.26 -26.97 -7.11
C LEU A 588 -25.24 -26.53 -6.02
N PRO A 589 -26.24 -27.35 -5.65
CA PRO A 589 -27.19 -26.93 -4.63
C PRO A 589 -26.54 -26.78 -3.24
N CYS A 590 -26.94 -25.74 -2.51
CA CYS A 590 -26.71 -25.61 -1.10
C CYS A 590 -28.03 -25.42 -0.36
N HIS A 591 -28.62 -26.48 -0.01
CA HIS A 591 -29.83 -26.52 0.82
C HIS A 591 -29.74 -27.65 1.85
N ARG A 592 -30.62 -27.62 2.81
CA ARG A 592 -30.70 -28.60 3.87
C ARG A 592 -30.72 -30.01 3.34
N GLY A 593 -29.89 -30.86 3.95
CA GLY A 593 -29.74 -32.27 3.62
C GLY A 593 -28.51 -32.56 2.76
N GLU A 594 -27.99 -31.56 2.05
CA GLU A 594 -26.74 -31.71 1.33
C GLU A 594 -25.58 -32.01 2.28
N ARG A 595 -24.81 -33.04 1.97
CA ARG A 595 -23.59 -33.42 2.69
C ARG A 595 -22.50 -33.74 1.70
N TRP A 596 -21.29 -33.33 1.97
CA TRP A 596 -20.12 -33.65 1.17
C TRP A 596 -18.87 -33.68 2.03
N GLN A 597 -17.86 -34.32 1.50
CA GLN A 597 -16.54 -34.34 2.12
C GLN A 597 -15.55 -33.59 1.21
N TRP A 598 -14.64 -32.90 1.83
CA TRP A 598 -13.53 -32.23 1.14
C TRP A 598 -12.28 -32.29 2.01
N GLN A 599 -11.19 -32.86 1.46
CA GLN A 599 -9.90 -33.03 2.16
C GLN A 599 -10.03 -33.66 3.56
N GLY A 600 -10.98 -34.58 3.77
CA GLY A 600 -11.22 -35.21 5.07
C GLY A 600 -12.03 -34.35 6.08
N LEU A 601 -12.57 -33.24 5.66
CA LEU A 601 -13.53 -32.42 6.42
C LEU A 601 -14.95 -32.76 5.97
N ASN A 602 -15.88 -32.85 6.92
CA ASN A 602 -17.29 -33.08 6.66
C ASN A 602 -18.04 -31.78 6.58
N PHE A 603 -18.79 -31.59 5.51
CA PHE A 603 -19.64 -30.43 5.28
C PHE A 603 -21.10 -30.85 5.33
N GLN A 604 -21.93 -30.10 6.05
CA GLN A 604 -23.36 -30.34 6.14
C GLN A 604 -24.10 -29.00 5.96
N ALA A 605 -24.92 -28.90 4.91
CA ALA A 605 -25.84 -27.78 4.73
C ALA A 605 -27.08 -27.96 5.62
N LEU A 606 -27.37 -26.95 6.44
CA LEU A 606 -28.46 -26.95 7.41
C LEU A 606 -29.63 -26.07 6.99
N TRP A 607 -29.39 -25.11 6.11
CA TRP A 607 -30.37 -24.14 5.61
C TRP A 607 -29.93 -23.64 4.21
N PRO A 608 -30.83 -23.15 3.32
CA PRO A 608 -32.30 -23.13 3.42
C PRO A 608 -32.95 -24.49 3.18
N LEU A 609 -34.28 -24.57 3.29
CA LEU A 609 -35.04 -25.77 2.94
C LEU A 609 -35.03 -25.99 1.43
N PRO A 610 -35.03 -27.21 0.91
CA PRO A 610 -35.26 -27.49 -0.49
C PRO A 610 -36.60 -26.86 -0.95
N GLY A 611 -36.58 -26.17 -2.10
CA GLY A 611 -37.76 -25.48 -2.60
C GLY A 611 -38.19 -24.25 -1.79
N SER A 612 -37.33 -23.71 -0.93
CA SER A 612 -37.60 -22.50 -0.18
C SER A 612 -37.87 -21.31 -1.11
N THR A 613 -38.92 -20.54 -0.83
CA THR A 613 -39.24 -19.26 -1.48
C THR A 613 -38.61 -18.06 -0.77
N ALA A 614 -37.83 -18.27 0.28
CA ALA A 614 -37.09 -17.21 0.95
C ALA A 614 -36.16 -16.49 -0.03
N LYS A 615 -35.96 -15.20 0.19
CA LYS A 615 -35.07 -14.34 -0.61
C LYS A 615 -34.16 -13.55 0.33
N GLY A 616 -33.07 -13.00 -0.22
CA GLY A 616 -32.14 -12.18 0.53
C GLY A 616 -31.50 -12.93 1.69
N ASN A 617 -31.27 -12.23 2.78
CA ASN A 617 -30.57 -12.73 3.97
C ASN A 617 -31.08 -14.09 4.46
N ASN A 618 -32.38 -14.24 4.55
CA ASN A 618 -33.00 -15.49 5.05
C ASN A 618 -32.90 -16.68 4.10
N HIS A 619 -32.36 -16.50 2.89
CA HIS A 619 -32.03 -17.56 1.94
C HIS A 619 -30.57 -18.01 2.03
N SER A 620 -29.81 -17.53 3.00
CA SER A 620 -28.37 -17.86 3.15
C SER A 620 -28.13 -19.36 3.33
N CYS A 621 -27.18 -19.90 2.58
CA CYS A 621 -26.66 -21.25 2.75
C CYS A 621 -25.89 -21.37 4.07
N VAL A 622 -26.47 -22.02 5.06
CA VAL A 622 -25.83 -22.30 6.36
C VAL A 622 -25.11 -23.64 6.31
N VAL A 623 -23.81 -23.62 6.57
CA VAL A 623 -22.96 -24.83 6.49
C VAL A 623 -22.24 -25.05 7.81
N ARG A 624 -22.30 -26.27 8.32
CA ARG A 624 -21.46 -26.75 9.40
C ARG A 624 -20.31 -27.56 8.82
N ILE A 625 -19.10 -27.23 9.23
CA ILE A 625 -17.86 -27.91 8.83
C ILE A 625 -17.26 -28.55 10.08
N ASP A 626 -16.89 -29.81 10.02
CA ASP A 626 -16.23 -30.50 11.13
C ASP A 626 -15.18 -31.50 10.67
N ASP A 627 -14.21 -31.75 11.55
CA ASP A 627 -13.14 -32.75 11.40
C ASP A 627 -13.37 -33.98 12.31
N GLY A 628 -14.54 -34.04 12.98
CA GLY A 628 -14.87 -35.05 13.99
C GLY A 628 -14.48 -34.66 15.42
N ARG A 629 -13.66 -33.60 15.64
CA ARG A 629 -13.23 -33.08 16.95
C ARG A 629 -13.71 -31.65 17.18
N SER A 630 -13.46 -30.81 16.20
CA SER A 630 -13.78 -29.40 16.20
C SER A 630 -14.68 -29.05 15.04
N SER A 631 -15.47 -27.99 15.17
CA SER A 631 -16.40 -27.59 14.12
C SER A 631 -16.60 -26.08 14.09
N ILE A 632 -16.97 -25.57 12.91
CA ILE A 632 -17.38 -24.19 12.71
C ILE A 632 -18.72 -24.15 11.99
N LEU A 633 -19.61 -23.25 12.43
CA LEU A 633 -20.88 -22.96 11.78
C LEU A 633 -20.76 -21.65 10.99
N LEU A 634 -20.90 -21.74 9.67
CA LEU A 634 -20.97 -20.62 8.74
C LEU A 634 -22.45 -20.33 8.48
N THR A 635 -22.88 -19.13 8.76
CA THR A 635 -24.31 -18.79 8.84
C THR A 635 -24.76 -17.85 7.72
N GLY A 636 -23.81 -17.21 7.00
CA GLY A 636 -24.14 -16.10 6.12
C GLY A 636 -24.89 -15.00 6.89
N ASP A 637 -25.96 -14.53 6.30
CA ASP A 637 -26.71 -13.37 6.85
C ASP A 637 -28.11 -13.76 7.34
N ILE A 638 -28.31 -15.04 7.76
CA ILE A 638 -29.62 -15.42 8.32
C ILE A 638 -30.06 -14.49 9.44
N GLU A 639 -31.37 -14.19 9.46
CA GLU A 639 -32.02 -13.40 10.48
C GLU A 639 -32.88 -14.29 11.39
N ARG A 640 -33.49 -13.72 12.44
CA ARG A 640 -34.24 -14.45 13.45
C ARG A 640 -35.28 -15.43 12.91
N GLN A 641 -35.95 -15.08 11.81
CA GLN A 641 -36.96 -15.93 11.18
C GLN A 641 -36.32 -17.24 10.69
N ALA A 642 -35.22 -17.14 9.92
CA ALA A 642 -34.50 -18.31 9.42
C ALA A 642 -33.83 -19.10 10.58
N GLU A 643 -33.27 -18.39 11.58
CA GLU A 643 -32.69 -19.00 12.78
C GLU A 643 -33.74 -19.88 13.51
N GLN A 644 -34.93 -19.35 13.77
CA GLN A 644 -36.00 -20.08 14.46
C GLN A 644 -36.47 -21.28 13.63
N ALA A 645 -36.68 -21.12 12.34
CA ALA A 645 -37.10 -22.19 11.45
C ALA A 645 -36.04 -23.30 11.34
N MET A 646 -34.76 -22.95 11.34
CA MET A 646 -33.66 -23.92 11.37
C MET A 646 -33.58 -24.67 12.71
N ILE A 647 -33.64 -23.93 13.83
CA ILE A 647 -33.52 -24.50 15.18
C ILE A 647 -34.68 -25.44 15.50
N SER A 648 -35.91 -25.10 15.14
CA SER A 648 -37.09 -25.93 15.41
C SER A 648 -36.97 -27.35 14.84
N ARG A 649 -36.14 -27.52 13.81
CA ARG A 649 -35.99 -28.79 13.07
C ARG A 649 -34.64 -29.48 13.27
N TYR A 650 -33.57 -28.73 13.63
CA TYR A 650 -32.17 -29.21 13.65
C TYR A 650 -31.38 -28.86 14.90
N TRP A 651 -31.99 -28.55 15.98
CA TRP A 651 -31.33 -28.10 17.20
C TRP A 651 -30.16 -29.01 17.68
N ARG A 652 -30.17 -30.30 17.38
CA ARG A 652 -29.09 -31.25 17.75
C ARG A 652 -27.84 -31.14 16.88
N HIS A 653 -27.95 -30.61 15.68
CA HIS A 653 -26.85 -30.51 14.71
C HIS A 653 -26.18 -29.14 14.66
N LEU A 654 -26.62 -28.22 15.50
CA LEU A 654 -26.10 -26.84 15.53
C LEU A 654 -24.87 -26.67 16.40
N THR A 655 -24.65 -27.59 17.37
CA THR A 655 -23.49 -27.50 18.28
C THR A 655 -22.19 -27.41 17.48
N SER A 656 -21.44 -26.36 17.71
CA SER A 656 -20.22 -26.08 16.96
C SER A 656 -19.21 -25.34 17.82
N THR A 657 -17.93 -25.65 17.68
CA THR A 657 -16.84 -25.01 18.45
C THR A 657 -16.78 -23.51 18.22
N LEU A 658 -17.01 -23.07 16.98
CA LEU A 658 -17.03 -21.68 16.60
C LEU A 658 -18.24 -21.34 15.72
N ILE A 659 -18.60 -20.06 15.69
CA ILE A 659 -19.65 -19.55 14.81
C ILE A 659 -19.17 -18.30 14.08
N GLN A 660 -19.40 -18.24 12.75
CA GLN A 660 -19.43 -16.96 12.04
C GLN A 660 -20.72 -16.26 12.43
N VAL A 661 -20.63 -15.04 12.91
CA VAL A 661 -21.75 -14.24 13.43
C VAL A 661 -22.70 -13.87 12.29
N PRO A 662 -23.98 -14.25 12.36
CA PRO A 662 -24.92 -13.95 11.31
C PRO A 662 -25.07 -12.45 11.03
N HIS A 663 -25.22 -12.09 9.75
CA HIS A 663 -25.55 -10.77 9.25
C HIS A 663 -24.67 -9.67 9.86
N HIS A 664 -23.35 -9.91 9.84
CA HIS A 664 -22.31 -8.99 10.34
C HIS A 664 -22.52 -8.53 11.80
N GLY A 665 -23.33 -9.24 12.56
CA GLY A 665 -23.74 -8.86 13.92
C GLY A 665 -24.88 -7.82 13.95
N SER A 666 -25.76 -7.83 12.96
CA SER A 666 -27.01 -7.05 12.95
C SER A 666 -27.91 -7.43 14.11
N ASN A 667 -28.63 -6.45 14.67
CA ASN A 667 -29.61 -6.73 15.72
C ASN A 667 -30.84 -7.52 15.23
N THR A 668 -31.02 -7.69 13.91
CA THR A 668 -32.05 -8.54 13.31
C THR A 668 -31.73 -10.03 13.41
N SER A 669 -30.49 -10.37 13.75
CA SER A 669 -29.94 -11.73 13.82
C SER A 669 -29.42 -12.08 15.22
N SER A 670 -28.75 -13.21 15.33
CA SER A 670 -28.05 -13.67 16.53
C SER A 670 -28.98 -13.75 17.74
N SER A 671 -30.09 -14.48 17.59
CA SER A 671 -31.04 -14.72 18.69
C SER A 671 -30.38 -15.46 19.85
N ALA A 672 -30.84 -15.18 21.08
CA ALA A 672 -30.34 -15.86 22.28
C ALA A 672 -30.53 -17.40 22.18
N LEU A 673 -31.54 -17.83 21.42
CA LEU A 673 -31.80 -19.26 21.18
C LEU A 673 -30.76 -19.87 20.28
N LEU A 674 -30.36 -19.22 19.16
CA LEU A 674 -29.29 -19.67 18.29
C LEU A 674 -27.98 -19.79 19.06
N ILE A 675 -27.59 -18.71 19.77
CA ILE A 675 -26.33 -18.67 20.53
C ILE A 675 -26.27 -19.79 21.56
N ARG A 676 -27.38 -20.06 22.26
CA ARG A 676 -27.49 -21.15 23.24
C ARG A 676 -27.42 -22.53 22.59
N ARG A 677 -27.95 -22.70 21.36
CA ARG A 677 -27.99 -24.00 20.68
C ARG A 677 -26.67 -24.35 19.98
N VAL A 678 -25.94 -23.33 19.51
CA VAL A 678 -24.60 -23.53 18.98
C VAL A 678 -23.63 -23.90 20.09
N ASP A 679 -23.77 -23.27 21.27
CA ASP A 679 -22.98 -23.56 22.48
C ASP A 679 -21.45 -23.54 22.21
N GLY A 680 -20.99 -22.55 21.46
CA GLY A 680 -19.62 -22.45 20.99
C GLY A 680 -18.70 -21.65 21.92
N ALA A 681 -17.41 -21.76 21.68
CA ALA A 681 -16.37 -21.10 22.46
C ALA A 681 -15.98 -19.72 21.93
N ALA A 682 -16.14 -19.48 20.62
CA ALA A 682 -15.82 -18.18 20.01
C ALA A 682 -16.76 -17.81 18.85
N ALA A 683 -16.91 -16.51 18.66
CA ALA A 683 -17.76 -15.89 17.65
C ALA A 683 -16.89 -14.95 16.77
N LEU A 684 -16.99 -15.12 15.45
CA LEU A 684 -16.22 -14.37 14.45
C LEU A 684 -17.17 -13.47 13.67
N ALA A 685 -16.98 -12.15 13.70
CA ALA A 685 -17.81 -11.18 13.00
C ALA A 685 -16.99 -10.45 11.92
N SER A 686 -17.49 -10.45 10.68
CA SER A 686 -16.95 -9.64 9.60
C SER A 686 -17.77 -8.36 9.47
N ALA A 687 -17.14 -7.19 9.54
CA ALA A 687 -17.80 -5.90 9.38
C ALA A 687 -16.81 -4.79 9.05
N SER A 688 -17.28 -3.65 8.58
CA SER A 688 -16.47 -2.44 8.46
C SER A 688 -16.55 -1.59 9.73
N ARG A 689 -15.45 -0.97 10.11
CA ARG A 689 -15.42 -0.03 11.27
C ARG A 689 -16.43 1.11 11.12
N TYR A 690 -16.60 1.64 9.91
CA TYR A 690 -17.41 2.82 9.64
C TYR A 690 -18.62 2.50 8.76
N ASN A 691 -19.32 1.41 9.05
CA ASN A 691 -20.52 1.05 8.32
C ASN A 691 -21.74 1.90 8.76
N ALA A 692 -22.68 2.10 7.83
CA ALA A 692 -23.87 2.92 8.07
C ALA A 692 -24.86 2.28 9.07
N TRP A 693 -24.81 0.96 9.21
CA TRP A 693 -25.75 0.18 10.03
C TRP A 693 -25.27 -0.03 11.47
N ARG A 694 -24.09 0.49 11.82
CA ARG A 694 -23.47 0.33 13.15
C ARG A 694 -23.31 -1.13 13.58
N MET A 695 -22.93 -1.99 12.62
CA MET A 695 -22.64 -3.40 12.86
C MET A 695 -21.16 -3.60 13.23
N PRO A 696 -20.83 -4.57 14.09
CA PRO A 696 -21.74 -5.39 14.90
C PRO A 696 -22.45 -4.55 15.98
N SER A 697 -23.76 -4.82 16.18
CA SER A 697 -24.55 -4.14 17.20
C SER A 697 -24.05 -4.50 18.60
N TYR A 698 -23.95 -3.51 19.48
CA TYR A 698 -23.57 -3.70 20.88
C TYR A 698 -24.42 -4.79 21.57
N LYS A 699 -25.73 -4.81 21.31
CA LYS A 699 -26.65 -5.81 21.86
C LYS A 699 -26.27 -7.24 21.44
N VAL A 700 -25.83 -7.43 20.21
CA VAL A 700 -25.39 -8.73 19.71
C VAL A 700 -24.08 -9.14 20.36
N VAL A 701 -23.10 -8.24 20.42
CA VAL A 701 -21.82 -8.49 21.10
C VAL A 701 -22.05 -8.92 22.54
N GLN A 702 -22.93 -8.23 23.29
CA GLN A 702 -23.23 -8.56 24.67
C GLN A 702 -23.91 -9.92 24.80
N ARG A 703 -24.83 -10.30 23.89
CA ARG A 703 -25.46 -11.64 23.92
C ARG A 703 -24.43 -12.76 23.85
N TYR A 704 -23.44 -12.65 22.95
CA TYR A 704 -22.36 -13.64 22.84
C TYR A 704 -21.48 -13.63 24.10
N ARG A 705 -21.04 -12.47 24.57
CA ARG A 705 -20.17 -12.35 25.76
C ARG A 705 -20.84 -12.89 27.03
N GLN A 706 -22.14 -12.60 27.25
CA GLN A 706 -22.92 -13.12 28.37
C GLN A 706 -23.06 -14.64 28.38
N ARG A 707 -22.86 -15.26 27.22
CA ARG A 707 -22.83 -16.73 27.05
C ARG A 707 -21.42 -17.32 27.07
N GLY A 708 -20.41 -16.54 27.41
CA GLY A 708 -19.04 -17.01 27.54
C GLY A 708 -18.27 -17.10 26.23
N TYR A 709 -18.82 -16.66 25.09
CA TYR A 709 -18.10 -16.66 23.83
C TYR A 709 -16.94 -15.64 23.84
N ARG A 710 -15.78 -16.06 23.36
CA ARG A 710 -14.71 -15.14 22.97
C ARG A 710 -15.14 -14.41 21.69
N TRP A 711 -15.13 -13.08 21.70
CA TRP A 711 -15.58 -12.26 20.59
C TRP A 711 -14.41 -11.74 19.75
N PHE A 712 -14.48 -11.97 18.44
CA PHE A 712 -13.52 -11.46 17.47
C PHE A 712 -14.27 -10.78 16.33
N ALA A 713 -13.73 -9.62 15.86
CA ALA A 713 -14.32 -8.90 14.74
C ALA A 713 -13.26 -8.23 13.88
N THR A 714 -13.41 -8.32 12.56
CA THR A 714 -12.42 -7.80 11.60
C THR A 714 -12.09 -6.32 11.79
N PRO A 715 -13.00 -5.41 12.18
CA PRO A 715 -12.62 -4.02 12.43
C PRO A 715 -11.54 -3.84 13.50
N GLN A 716 -11.56 -4.66 14.56
CA GLN A 716 -10.59 -4.59 15.66
C GLN A 716 -9.34 -5.43 15.36
N GLN A 717 -9.51 -6.63 14.83
CA GLN A 717 -8.46 -7.62 14.69
C GLN A 717 -7.82 -7.68 13.29
N GLY A 718 -8.42 -7.06 12.26
CA GLY A 718 -8.05 -7.31 10.87
C GLY A 718 -8.42 -8.74 10.47
N GLN A 719 -7.63 -9.39 9.63
CA GLN A 719 -7.75 -10.81 9.33
C GLN A 719 -7.74 -11.64 10.62
N ILE A 720 -8.64 -12.64 10.69
CA ILE A 720 -8.75 -13.56 11.82
C ILE A 720 -8.55 -14.98 11.28
N THR A 721 -7.53 -15.68 11.73
CA THR A 721 -7.23 -17.06 11.34
C THR A 721 -7.43 -18.01 12.53
N VAL A 722 -8.25 -19.03 12.33
CA VAL A 722 -8.41 -20.13 13.27
C VAL A 722 -7.64 -21.32 12.74
N VAL A 723 -6.76 -21.86 13.55
CA VAL A 723 -5.99 -23.07 13.27
C VAL A 723 -6.55 -24.20 14.11
N PHE A 724 -6.98 -25.27 13.45
CA PHE A 724 -7.46 -26.50 14.08
C PHE A 724 -6.38 -27.57 13.93
N SER A 725 -6.05 -28.25 15.02
CA SER A 725 -5.04 -29.29 15.09
C SER A 725 -5.48 -30.44 15.99
N ALA A 726 -4.67 -31.47 16.13
CA ALA A 726 -4.92 -32.56 17.06
C ALA A 726 -5.02 -32.12 18.52
N GLU A 727 -4.29 -31.06 18.89
CA GLU A 727 -4.23 -30.50 20.26
C GLU A 727 -5.42 -29.57 20.58
N GLY A 728 -6.23 -29.22 19.58
CA GLY A 728 -7.37 -28.32 19.72
C GLY A 728 -7.36 -27.20 18.67
N TRP A 729 -7.84 -26.03 19.06
CA TRP A 729 -7.92 -24.88 18.16
C TRP A 729 -7.31 -23.62 18.76
N GLN A 730 -6.76 -22.78 17.90
CA GLN A 730 -6.17 -21.49 18.26
C GLN A 730 -6.66 -20.39 17.32
N ILE A 731 -6.83 -19.18 17.82
CA ILE A 731 -7.20 -18.02 17.01
C ILE A 731 -6.02 -17.03 16.98
N HIS A 732 -5.64 -16.62 15.79
CA HIS A 732 -4.63 -15.61 15.53
C HIS A 732 -5.26 -14.43 14.80
N SER A 733 -5.17 -13.26 15.40
CA SER A 733 -5.61 -12.00 14.81
C SER A 733 -4.42 -11.21 14.28
N LEU A 734 -4.56 -10.64 13.08
CA LEU A 734 -3.42 -10.04 12.41
C LEU A 734 -3.00 -8.72 13.06
N ARG A 735 -3.96 -7.85 13.41
CA ARG A 735 -3.70 -6.48 13.89
C ARG A 735 -3.06 -6.41 15.27
N ASP A 736 -3.44 -7.25 16.18
CA ASP A 736 -3.06 -7.19 17.60
C ASP A 736 -2.11 -8.33 18.05
N GLN A 737 -2.10 -9.47 17.37
CA GLN A 737 -1.24 -10.60 17.75
C GLN A 737 -0.08 -10.87 16.78
N VAL A 738 -0.36 -10.94 15.47
CA VAL A 738 0.65 -11.32 14.47
C VAL A 738 1.48 -10.13 14.02
N LEU A 739 0.83 -8.99 13.74
CA LEU A 739 1.47 -7.74 13.32
C LEU A 739 1.05 -6.56 14.22
N PRO A 740 1.30 -6.62 15.53
CA PRO A 740 1.02 -5.49 16.40
C PRO A 740 1.93 -4.31 16.03
N ARG A 741 1.34 -3.23 15.55
CA ARG A 741 2.04 -1.99 15.17
C ARG A 741 1.30 -0.80 15.75
N TRP A 742 2.04 0.21 16.20
CA TRP A 742 1.43 1.42 16.74
C TRP A 742 0.49 2.09 15.72
N TYR A 743 0.77 2.01 14.44
CA TYR A 743 -0.06 2.57 13.37
C TYR A 743 -1.26 1.67 12.98
N HIS A 744 -1.36 0.45 13.50
CA HIS A 744 -2.51 -0.45 13.34
C HIS A 744 -3.52 -0.32 14.48
N GLN A 745 -3.20 0.43 15.54
CA GLN A 745 -4.08 0.54 16.68
C GLN A 745 -5.42 1.23 16.35
N TRP A 746 -6.39 1.03 17.21
CA TRP A 746 -7.67 1.68 17.12
C TRP A 746 -7.54 3.16 17.52
N PHE A 747 -7.74 4.08 16.57
CA PHE A 747 -7.68 5.51 16.79
C PHE A 747 -9.08 6.12 16.84
N GLY A 748 -9.22 7.24 17.56
CA GLY A 748 -10.47 7.97 17.71
C GLY A 748 -11.39 7.40 18.78
N ALA A 749 -12.58 7.99 18.92
CA ALA A 749 -13.59 7.51 19.84
C ALA A 749 -13.95 6.05 19.52
N PRO A 750 -14.23 5.22 20.55
CA PRO A 750 -14.92 3.96 20.33
C PRO A 750 -16.13 4.23 19.45
N ALA A 751 -16.41 3.34 18.49
CA ALA A 751 -17.69 3.45 17.81
C ALA A 751 -18.76 3.39 18.89
N ASP A 752 -19.52 4.47 19.06
CA ASP A 752 -20.76 4.43 19.85
C ASP A 752 -21.71 3.47 19.12
N ASN A 753 -21.58 2.21 19.45
CA ASN A 753 -22.50 1.15 19.06
C ASN A 753 -23.71 1.21 20.00
N GLY A 754 -24.31 2.43 20.12
CA GLY A 754 -25.46 2.70 20.96
C GLY A 754 -26.73 1.92 20.64
#